data_5df89d673f5451779e2163b8e56415d6
#
_entry.id   5df89d673f5451779e2163b8e56415d6
#
_cell.length_a   1.000
_cell.length_b   1.000
_cell.length_c   1.000
_cell.angle_alpha   90.00
_cell.angle_beta   90.00
_cell.angle_gamma   90.00
#
_symmetry.space_group_name_H-M   'P 1'
#
loop_
_entity.id
_entity.type
_entity.pdbx_description
1 polymer ?
#
loop_
_entity_poly.entity_id
_entity_poly.type
_entity_poly.pdbx_seq_one_letter_code
_entity_poly.pdbx_strand_id
1 'polypeptide(L)'
;MTGPERAAPAVDPSVVVVDLSVVVPAYNEEQRLGPTLDAITAYLGDNEGRFGDWEIIVADDGSDDGTREVVTSRSLDNPRVQLVTSPRNRGKGNALRLGVAASRGRRVLVTDADLAAPIEELEKLDKELGEGRAAAIGSRAAPGATIESHQHPVRELLGRAGNFLIRKAAVPGIRDTQCGFKLFDGDRAREAFAASRINGWGIDVEVLQHFRRADWDVAEVPVRWSHQSGSKVRPLDYARVLTELARLRARSLRPVDVLVPLLFLLMSVALYSGRFFDPNHRYLEDSLQDQNQWEWFFAVTADNVAHLHNPFFSNLQGFPDGVNLMANTVMLGLSVPFAPLTLLAGPAVSLSVCMALGLAATAAAWYWLIVKRVVRQRAAAFVGASLAAFAPPMVSHANAHPNFVILFMIPLIIDRALRLCAGTRVVRDGVLLGLMAAYQIFLGEEPLLLASMGMVLFAASYGVLNRDVVRASWRPLLKGLGIAALVCAPIILIPLWYQFVGPQSYKSVLHGDNAGNSPLALLSFAERSLMAGDEIRANSLSLNPTEQNAFYGWPLVALAFAIVVRLWEHALVKALAFTAIAAAILSMGPKIRIPLTDTIYPGPWALLAHKPLFESVIEGRVAMICAPALGMLVALAVERLAATRELGTQYVGLLAVCLALLPLVPAPLKAVDRAAVPAFFTDGTYKSYVRAGESLVPLPLADPGAAEALHWQTAAHLGFKMPGGYFNGPYGADRIGIYGASPRYTSNMLRDVRYTGVLPTIGKNWQAQAKADFAYWHAGALVVAPQPNDDKLRTAVEKLVGKPGKWVDGVWVWDLHEGS
;
A
#
# COMPACT_ATOMS: atom_id res chain seq x y z
N MET A 1 -8.20 39.11 -7.96
CA MET A 1 -7.20 39.87 -8.68
C MET A 1 -6.87 39.05 -9.89
N THR A 2 -7.36 39.50 -11.05
CA THR A 2 -7.06 38.98 -12.37
C THR A 2 -5.58 39.26 -12.65
N GLY A 3 -4.80 38.20 -12.89
CA GLY A 3 -3.42 38.30 -13.33
C GLY A 3 -3.38 38.86 -14.77
N PRO A 4 -2.30 39.53 -15.16
CA PRO A 4 -2.21 40.11 -16.48
C PRO A 4 -2.25 39.04 -17.56
N GLU A 5 -3.15 39.20 -18.53
CA GLU A 5 -3.11 38.50 -19.80
C GLU A 5 -1.73 38.71 -20.44
N ARG A 6 -0.97 37.63 -20.55
CA ARG A 6 0.21 37.64 -21.42
C ARG A 6 -0.31 37.71 -22.84
N ALA A 7 -0.13 38.86 -23.45
CA ALA A 7 -0.32 39.04 -24.88
C ALA A 7 0.51 37.98 -25.64
N ALA A 8 -0.13 37.27 -26.56
CA ALA A 8 0.55 36.43 -27.53
C ALA A 8 1.59 37.22 -28.27
N PRO A 9 2.77 36.65 -28.61
CA PRO A 9 3.76 37.36 -29.43
C PRO A 9 3.09 37.71 -30.75
N ALA A 10 3.15 38.98 -31.13
CA ALA A 10 2.62 39.47 -32.41
C ALA A 10 3.27 38.68 -33.54
N VAL A 11 2.44 38.01 -34.34
CA VAL A 11 2.87 37.35 -35.57
C VAL A 11 3.39 38.43 -36.51
N ASP A 12 4.60 38.25 -37.03
CA ASP A 12 5.18 39.13 -38.04
C ASP A 12 4.24 39.16 -39.26
N PRO A 13 3.69 40.31 -39.66
CA PRO A 13 2.70 40.38 -40.74
C PRO A 13 3.27 40.02 -42.11
N SER A 14 4.56 39.73 -42.24
CA SER A 14 5.21 39.28 -43.49
C SER A 14 5.13 37.73 -43.67
N VAL A 15 4.65 36.95 -42.71
CA VAL A 15 4.54 35.48 -42.82
C VAL A 15 3.26 35.15 -43.58
N VAL A 16 3.41 34.56 -44.77
CA VAL A 16 2.28 34.03 -45.56
C VAL A 16 1.65 32.88 -44.75
N VAL A 17 0.45 33.10 -44.26
CA VAL A 17 -0.32 32.12 -43.51
C VAL A 17 -1.02 31.20 -44.51
N VAL A 18 -0.73 29.88 -44.45
CA VAL A 18 -1.45 28.87 -45.23
C VAL A 18 -2.63 28.29 -44.39
N ASP A 19 -3.58 27.65 -45.05
CA ASP A 19 -4.76 27.14 -44.35
C ASP A 19 -4.46 25.78 -43.67
N LEU A 20 -3.57 24.98 -44.27
CA LEU A 20 -3.22 23.66 -43.74
C LEU A 20 -1.71 23.38 -43.84
N SER A 21 -1.08 23.01 -42.75
CA SER A 21 0.25 22.39 -42.74
C SER A 21 0.16 20.90 -42.42
N VAL A 22 0.78 20.06 -43.26
CA VAL A 22 0.92 18.61 -42.98
C VAL A 22 2.35 18.34 -42.50
N VAL A 23 2.49 17.87 -41.28
CA VAL A 23 3.77 17.54 -40.64
C VAL A 23 4.00 16.02 -40.64
N VAL A 24 5.06 15.59 -41.31
CA VAL A 24 5.44 14.18 -41.44
C VAL A 24 6.80 13.96 -40.75
N PRO A 25 6.85 13.33 -39.58
CA PRO A 25 8.11 12.96 -38.95
C PRO A 25 8.74 11.76 -39.72
N ALA A 26 10.02 11.86 -40.02
CA ALA A 26 10.75 10.83 -40.77
C ALA A 26 12.08 10.48 -40.08
N TYR A 27 12.43 9.19 -40.08
CA TYR A 27 13.74 8.67 -39.71
C TYR A 27 14.02 7.36 -40.45
N ASN A 28 14.93 7.36 -41.40
CA ASN A 28 15.27 6.25 -42.29
C ASN A 28 14.02 5.69 -43.01
N GLU A 29 13.29 6.55 -43.71
CA GLU A 29 12.03 6.25 -44.42
C GLU A 29 12.14 6.32 -45.95
N GLU A 30 13.34 6.17 -46.51
CA GLU A 30 13.65 6.29 -47.94
C GLU A 30 12.66 5.55 -48.83
N GLN A 31 12.25 4.32 -48.45
CA GLN A 31 11.38 3.47 -49.28
C GLN A 31 9.88 3.85 -49.20
N ARG A 32 9.44 4.46 -48.10
CA ARG A 32 8.01 4.74 -47.86
C ARG A 32 7.62 6.19 -48.05
N LEU A 33 8.54 7.09 -47.82
CA LEU A 33 8.25 8.52 -47.76
C LEU A 33 7.84 9.08 -49.13
N GLY A 34 8.45 8.60 -50.23
CA GLY A 34 8.13 9.07 -51.59
C GLY A 34 6.65 8.84 -51.93
N PRO A 35 6.16 7.59 -51.95
CA PRO A 35 4.73 7.31 -52.16
C PRO A 35 3.78 8.07 -51.21
N THR A 36 4.18 8.27 -49.93
CA THR A 36 3.41 9.03 -48.97
C THR A 36 3.26 10.49 -49.36
N LEU A 37 4.35 11.16 -49.76
CA LEU A 37 4.33 12.55 -50.21
C LEU A 37 3.51 12.71 -51.49
N ASP A 38 3.66 11.76 -52.43
CA ASP A 38 2.90 11.80 -53.70
C ASP A 38 1.38 11.66 -53.44
N ALA A 39 0.98 10.73 -52.54
CA ALA A 39 -0.43 10.57 -52.15
C ALA A 39 -1.02 11.81 -51.45
N ILE A 40 -0.29 12.41 -50.50
CA ILE A 40 -0.73 13.61 -49.78
C ILE A 40 -0.84 14.79 -50.78
N THR A 41 0.16 14.95 -51.64
CA THR A 41 0.18 16.06 -52.65
C THR A 41 -0.95 15.93 -53.63
N ALA A 42 -1.22 14.72 -54.19
CA ALA A 42 -2.32 14.52 -55.11
C ALA A 42 -3.69 14.80 -54.45
N TYR A 43 -3.91 14.21 -53.26
CA TYR A 43 -5.14 14.43 -52.53
C TYR A 43 -5.42 15.88 -52.17
N LEU A 44 -4.42 16.63 -51.66
CA LEU A 44 -4.58 18.04 -51.31
C LEU A 44 -4.73 18.93 -52.57
N GLY A 45 -4.05 18.58 -53.63
CA GLY A 45 -4.22 19.26 -54.96
C GLY A 45 -5.64 19.09 -55.54
N ASP A 46 -6.20 17.87 -55.46
CA ASP A 46 -7.56 17.61 -55.94
C ASP A 46 -8.64 18.26 -55.05
N ASN A 47 -8.28 18.63 -53.80
CA ASN A 47 -9.22 19.15 -52.80
C ASN A 47 -8.85 20.59 -52.32
N GLU A 48 -8.12 21.38 -53.09
CA GLU A 48 -7.76 22.78 -52.75
C GLU A 48 -8.99 23.64 -52.43
N GLY A 49 -10.10 23.47 -53.11
CA GLY A 49 -11.36 24.18 -52.81
C GLY A 49 -11.90 23.95 -51.43
N ARG A 50 -11.49 22.85 -50.76
CA ARG A 50 -11.90 22.51 -49.40
C ARG A 50 -10.87 22.87 -48.36
N PHE A 51 -9.60 22.51 -48.60
CA PHE A 51 -8.54 22.71 -47.59
C PHE A 51 -7.83 24.03 -47.69
N GLY A 52 -7.99 24.76 -48.77
CA GLY A 52 -7.34 26.04 -49.05
C GLY A 52 -5.88 25.88 -49.46
N ASP A 53 -5.06 26.89 -49.17
CA ASP A 53 -3.62 26.82 -49.41
C ASP A 53 -2.93 25.90 -48.40
N TRP A 54 -1.98 25.08 -48.85
CA TRP A 54 -1.36 24.06 -48.03
C TRP A 54 0.15 23.95 -48.21
N GLU A 55 0.80 23.38 -47.21
CA GLU A 55 2.21 23.00 -47.19
C GLU A 55 2.41 21.63 -46.57
N ILE A 56 3.48 20.92 -46.99
CA ILE A 56 3.92 19.67 -46.38
C ILE A 56 5.31 19.90 -45.79
N ILE A 57 5.50 19.59 -44.54
CA ILE A 57 6.76 19.73 -43.79
C ILE A 57 7.22 18.36 -43.38
N VAL A 58 8.26 17.86 -44.02
CA VAL A 58 8.92 16.63 -43.56
C VAL A 58 9.96 16.98 -42.52
N ALA A 59 9.80 16.45 -41.32
CA ALA A 59 10.71 16.67 -40.21
C ALA A 59 11.64 15.44 -40.06
N ASP A 60 12.81 15.51 -40.63
CA ASP A 60 13.83 14.45 -40.59
C ASP A 60 14.56 14.48 -39.23
N ASP A 61 14.53 13.38 -38.52
CA ASP A 61 15.20 13.21 -37.21
C ASP A 61 16.64 12.64 -37.35
N GLY A 62 17.37 13.12 -38.31
CA GLY A 62 18.78 12.75 -38.53
C GLY A 62 18.94 11.40 -39.22
N SER A 63 18.25 11.19 -40.33
CA SER A 63 18.36 9.97 -41.15
C SER A 63 19.75 9.77 -41.71
N ASP A 64 20.16 8.51 -41.80
CA ASP A 64 21.44 8.03 -42.36
C ASP A 64 21.27 7.36 -43.74
N ASP A 65 20.01 7.25 -44.23
CA ASP A 65 19.65 6.70 -45.55
C ASP A 65 19.26 7.82 -46.54
N GLY A 66 18.73 7.46 -47.71
CA GLY A 66 18.28 8.40 -48.75
C GLY A 66 17.00 9.17 -48.47
N THR A 67 16.54 9.22 -47.21
CA THR A 67 15.29 9.95 -46.83
C THR A 67 15.32 11.42 -47.20
N ARG A 68 16.46 12.10 -46.98
CA ARG A 68 16.60 13.53 -47.28
C ARG A 68 16.59 13.83 -48.76
N GLU A 69 17.25 12.97 -49.55
CA GLU A 69 17.31 13.05 -51.00
C GLU A 69 15.91 12.90 -51.62
N VAL A 70 15.10 11.96 -51.08
CA VAL A 70 13.71 11.76 -51.47
C VAL A 70 12.89 13.05 -51.29
N VAL A 71 13.04 13.71 -50.12
CA VAL A 71 12.29 14.98 -49.87
C VAL A 71 12.84 16.13 -50.72
N THR A 72 14.16 16.24 -50.83
CA THR A 72 14.79 17.34 -51.61
C THR A 72 14.38 17.27 -53.05
N SER A 73 14.32 16.09 -53.68
CA SER A 73 13.83 15.90 -55.03
C SER A 73 12.39 16.40 -55.17
N ARG A 74 11.46 16.03 -54.26
CA ARG A 74 10.08 16.50 -54.32
C ARG A 74 9.93 18.01 -54.04
N SER A 75 10.80 18.60 -53.25
CA SER A 75 10.82 20.03 -52.98
C SER A 75 11.21 20.84 -54.21
N LEU A 76 12.03 20.27 -55.09
CA LEU A 76 12.39 20.89 -56.37
C LEU A 76 11.20 20.89 -57.35
N ASP A 77 10.41 19.82 -57.35
CA ASP A 77 9.22 19.69 -58.19
C ASP A 77 8.01 20.43 -57.62
N ASN A 78 7.92 20.51 -56.30
CA ASN A 78 6.81 21.19 -55.60
C ASN A 78 7.30 22.02 -54.41
N PRO A 79 7.37 23.36 -54.49
CA PRO A 79 7.85 24.25 -53.42
C PRO A 79 6.98 24.26 -52.16
N ARG A 80 5.78 23.63 -52.20
CA ARG A 80 4.93 23.40 -51.01
C ARG A 80 5.46 22.28 -50.11
N VAL A 81 6.41 21.44 -50.58
CA VAL A 81 7.08 20.40 -49.81
C VAL A 81 8.39 20.94 -49.24
N GLN A 82 8.53 20.92 -47.94
CA GLN A 82 9.67 21.48 -47.21
C GLN A 82 10.35 20.42 -46.36
N LEU A 83 11.67 20.49 -46.24
CA LEU A 83 12.46 19.62 -45.37
C LEU A 83 13.01 20.43 -44.19
N VAL A 84 12.76 19.91 -42.97
CA VAL A 84 13.38 20.39 -41.73
C VAL A 84 14.17 19.26 -41.10
N THR A 85 15.43 19.50 -40.82
CA THR A 85 16.34 18.41 -40.37
C THR A 85 16.86 18.62 -38.97
N SER A 86 16.97 17.51 -38.22
CA SER A 86 17.73 17.43 -36.97
C SER A 86 19.15 16.94 -37.27
N PRO A 87 20.19 17.49 -36.61
CA PRO A 87 21.57 17.04 -36.86
C PRO A 87 21.86 15.61 -36.41
N ARG A 88 20.99 15.00 -35.58
CA ARG A 88 21.09 13.62 -35.11
C ARG A 88 19.72 13.11 -34.67
N ASN A 89 19.56 11.80 -34.62
CA ASN A 89 18.36 11.17 -34.10
C ASN A 89 18.16 11.51 -32.59
N ARG A 90 17.01 12.11 -32.28
CA ARG A 90 16.58 12.45 -30.94
C ARG A 90 15.22 11.82 -30.59
N GLY A 91 14.54 11.24 -31.55
CA GLY A 91 13.25 10.56 -31.42
C GLY A 91 12.07 11.33 -32.02
N LYS A 92 10.97 10.60 -32.29
CA LYS A 92 9.74 11.11 -32.94
C LYS A 92 9.25 12.45 -32.37
N GLY A 93 9.30 12.60 -31.04
CA GLY A 93 8.85 13.85 -30.41
C GLY A 93 9.69 15.07 -30.78
N ASN A 94 11.00 14.89 -31.00
CA ASN A 94 11.86 15.94 -31.50
C ASN A 94 11.51 16.35 -32.93
N ALA A 95 11.32 15.36 -33.82
CA ALA A 95 10.90 15.60 -35.21
C ALA A 95 9.58 16.38 -35.28
N LEU A 96 8.58 15.94 -34.52
CA LEU A 96 7.27 16.59 -34.47
C LEU A 96 7.38 18.04 -33.98
N ARG A 97 8.17 18.31 -32.93
CA ARG A 97 8.38 19.70 -32.46
C ARG A 97 9.01 20.59 -33.55
N LEU A 98 10.01 20.07 -34.25
CA LEU A 98 10.66 20.81 -35.33
C LEU A 98 9.68 21.11 -36.48
N GLY A 99 8.94 20.07 -36.91
CA GLY A 99 7.97 20.26 -38.00
C GLY A 99 6.82 21.19 -37.66
N VAL A 100 6.24 21.04 -36.44
CA VAL A 100 5.15 21.94 -35.99
C VAL A 100 5.66 23.36 -35.74
N ALA A 101 6.88 23.54 -35.26
CA ALA A 101 7.48 24.88 -35.11
C ALA A 101 7.70 25.57 -36.45
N ALA A 102 7.98 24.83 -37.52
CA ALA A 102 8.15 25.36 -38.89
C ALA A 102 6.80 25.59 -39.60
N SER A 103 5.70 25.06 -39.10
CA SER A 103 4.38 25.15 -39.73
C SER A 103 3.79 26.56 -39.67
N ARG A 104 3.11 26.95 -40.74
CA ARG A 104 2.43 28.26 -40.89
C ARG A 104 0.92 28.13 -41.02
N GLY A 105 0.40 26.91 -41.05
CA GLY A 105 -1.01 26.60 -41.25
C GLY A 105 -1.90 27.05 -40.09
N ARG A 106 -3.10 27.50 -40.43
CA ARG A 106 -4.19 27.71 -39.46
C ARG A 106 -4.60 26.38 -38.81
N ARG A 107 -4.43 25.30 -39.55
CA ARG A 107 -4.62 23.91 -39.10
C ARG A 107 -3.31 23.16 -39.32
N VAL A 108 -2.97 22.28 -38.36
CA VAL A 108 -1.76 21.44 -38.45
C VAL A 108 -2.17 19.96 -38.36
N LEU A 109 -2.00 19.23 -39.46
CA LEU A 109 -2.12 17.78 -39.47
C LEU A 109 -0.77 17.15 -39.14
N VAL A 110 -0.72 16.28 -38.18
CA VAL A 110 0.40 15.35 -37.95
C VAL A 110 0.01 14.01 -38.54
N THR A 111 0.86 13.43 -39.40
CA THR A 111 0.66 12.07 -39.92
C THR A 111 1.98 11.30 -39.99
N ASP A 112 1.92 9.96 -39.79
CA ASP A 112 3.12 9.11 -39.87
C ASP A 112 3.57 8.94 -41.34
N ALA A 113 4.87 8.68 -41.57
CA ALA A 113 5.49 8.56 -42.90
C ALA A 113 5.00 7.33 -43.71
N ASP A 114 4.19 6.45 -43.13
CA ASP A 114 3.65 5.24 -43.74
C ASP A 114 2.16 5.31 -44.10
N LEU A 115 1.51 6.44 -43.85
CA LEU A 115 0.06 6.64 -44.04
C LEU A 115 -0.79 5.45 -43.57
N ALA A 116 -0.47 4.90 -42.42
CA ALA A 116 -1.26 3.82 -41.82
C ALA A 116 -2.75 4.21 -41.63
N ALA A 117 -3.03 5.48 -41.47
CA ALA A 117 -4.36 6.09 -41.67
C ALA A 117 -4.34 6.83 -43.03
N PRO A 118 -5.21 6.47 -43.97
CA PRO A 118 -5.27 7.13 -45.29
C PRO A 118 -5.57 8.63 -45.19
N ILE A 119 -5.00 9.40 -46.11
CA ILE A 119 -5.09 10.88 -46.07
C ILE A 119 -6.55 11.37 -46.19
N GLU A 120 -7.44 10.62 -46.82
CA GLU A 120 -8.85 10.92 -46.98
C GLU A 120 -9.59 11.00 -45.62
N GLU A 121 -9.05 10.35 -44.58
CA GLU A 121 -9.58 10.46 -43.22
C GLU A 121 -9.47 11.89 -42.66
N LEU A 122 -8.66 12.76 -43.29
CA LEU A 122 -8.55 14.18 -42.96
C LEU A 122 -9.90 14.90 -42.99
N GLU A 123 -10.80 14.51 -43.89
CA GLU A 123 -12.11 15.13 -43.97
C GLU A 123 -12.94 15.00 -42.69
N LYS A 124 -12.81 13.83 -42.02
CA LYS A 124 -13.55 13.58 -40.80
C LYS A 124 -13.01 14.41 -39.65
N LEU A 125 -11.67 14.58 -39.61
CA LEU A 125 -11.01 15.38 -38.57
C LEU A 125 -11.27 16.88 -38.78
N ASP A 126 -11.25 17.33 -40.03
CA ASP A 126 -11.48 18.71 -40.40
C ASP A 126 -12.89 19.19 -40.05
N LYS A 127 -13.87 18.32 -40.21
CA LYS A 127 -15.25 18.58 -39.77
C LYS A 127 -15.32 18.94 -38.28
N GLU A 128 -14.63 18.18 -37.43
CA GLU A 128 -14.64 18.43 -35.98
C GLU A 128 -14.00 19.77 -35.61
N LEU A 129 -12.91 20.17 -36.30
CA LEU A 129 -12.32 21.49 -36.10
C LEU A 129 -13.29 22.60 -36.60
N GLY A 130 -13.99 22.39 -37.70
CA GLY A 130 -15.04 23.29 -38.21
C GLY A 130 -16.21 23.46 -37.22
N GLU A 131 -16.47 22.47 -36.35
CA GLU A 131 -17.44 22.54 -35.27
C GLU A 131 -16.90 23.23 -34.01
N GLY A 132 -15.68 23.80 -34.05
CA GLY A 132 -15.09 24.58 -32.96
C GLY A 132 -14.22 23.80 -31.99
N ARG A 133 -13.89 22.52 -32.27
CA ARG A 133 -12.93 21.74 -31.48
C ARG A 133 -11.51 22.30 -31.65
N ALA A 134 -10.71 22.17 -30.61
CA ALA A 134 -9.30 22.59 -30.64
C ALA A 134 -8.37 21.55 -31.29
N ALA A 135 -8.76 20.30 -31.27
CA ALA A 135 -8.08 19.20 -31.96
C ALA A 135 -9.07 18.07 -32.29
N ALA A 136 -8.77 17.35 -33.36
CA ALA A 136 -9.41 16.09 -33.72
C ALA A 136 -8.35 15.02 -33.90
N ILE A 137 -8.50 13.86 -33.23
CA ILE A 137 -7.53 12.77 -33.26
C ILE A 137 -8.14 11.51 -33.82
N GLY A 138 -7.46 10.86 -34.75
CA GLY A 138 -7.84 9.55 -35.25
C GLY A 138 -7.77 8.51 -34.12
N SER A 139 -8.73 7.60 -34.11
CA SER A 139 -8.80 6.54 -33.10
C SER A 139 -9.14 5.20 -33.73
N ARG A 140 -8.30 4.19 -33.42
CA ARG A 140 -8.51 2.78 -33.75
C ARG A 140 -9.45 2.09 -32.76
N ALA A 141 -9.68 2.73 -31.61
CA ALA A 141 -10.49 2.21 -30.51
C ALA A 141 -11.87 2.89 -30.39
N ALA A 142 -12.17 3.88 -31.23
CA ALA A 142 -13.47 4.55 -31.28
C ALA A 142 -14.51 3.64 -31.96
N PRO A 143 -15.81 3.68 -31.55
CA PRO A 143 -16.87 2.96 -32.27
C PRO A 143 -16.95 3.38 -33.72
N GLY A 144 -16.92 2.42 -34.65
CA GLY A 144 -16.93 2.69 -36.10
C GLY A 144 -15.55 2.76 -36.75
N ALA A 145 -14.44 2.57 -36.00
CA ALA A 145 -13.11 2.42 -36.57
C ALA A 145 -12.99 1.07 -37.30
N THR A 146 -12.32 1.08 -38.47
CA THR A 146 -12.07 -0.11 -39.28
C THR A 146 -10.60 -0.43 -39.32
N ILE A 147 -10.23 -1.63 -38.87
CA ILE A 147 -8.85 -2.14 -38.92
C ILE A 147 -8.78 -3.14 -40.07
N GLU A 148 -8.12 -2.75 -41.17
CA GLU A 148 -8.03 -3.55 -42.39
C GLU A 148 -7.00 -4.66 -42.31
N SER A 149 -5.90 -4.45 -41.54
CA SER A 149 -4.83 -5.42 -41.34
C SER A 149 -4.44 -5.45 -39.86
N HIS A 150 -4.44 -6.66 -39.28
CA HIS A 150 -4.13 -6.88 -37.86
C HIS A 150 -2.63 -7.12 -37.59
N GLN A 151 -2.17 -6.71 -36.44
CA GLN A 151 -0.83 -7.03 -35.93
C GLN A 151 -0.81 -8.42 -35.29
N HIS A 152 0.40 -8.94 -35.01
CA HIS A 152 0.55 -10.19 -34.24
C HIS A 152 -0.17 -10.10 -32.88
N PRO A 153 -0.96 -11.12 -32.45
CA PRO A 153 -1.85 -11.05 -31.28
C PRO A 153 -1.17 -10.60 -29.99
N VAL A 154 0.06 -11.03 -29.73
CA VAL A 154 0.85 -10.63 -28.53
C VAL A 154 1.17 -9.13 -28.57
N ARG A 155 1.47 -8.57 -29.75
CA ARG A 155 1.79 -7.14 -29.91
C ARG A 155 0.54 -6.28 -29.73
N GLU A 156 -0.59 -6.76 -30.24
CA GLU A 156 -1.89 -6.10 -30.05
C GLU A 156 -2.29 -6.09 -28.57
N LEU A 157 -2.10 -7.19 -27.83
CA LEU A 157 -2.38 -7.28 -26.39
C LEU A 157 -1.48 -6.32 -25.59
N LEU A 158 -0.18 -6.28 -25.87
CA LEU A 158 0.76 -5.36 -25.23
C LEU A 158 0.42 -3.89 -25.54
N GLY A 159 0.04 -3.59 -26.78
CA GLY A 159 -0.44 -2.26 -27.22
C GLY A 159 -1.71 -1.84 -26.50
N ARG A 160 -2.68 -2.73 -26.35
CA ARG A 160 -3.93 -2.49 -25.60
C ARG A 160 -3.67 -2.28 -24.12
N ALA A 161 -2.78 -3.08 -23.50
CA ALA A 161 -2.40 -2.93 -22.10
C ALA A 161 -1.64 -1.61 -21.87
N GLY A 162 -0.68 -1.27 -22.75
CA GLY A 162 0.05 0.00 -22.71
C GLY A 162 -0.89 1.21 -22.83
N ASN A 163 -1.78 1.20 -23.82
CA ASN A 163 -2.77 2.27 -24.00
C ASN A 163 -3.75 2.39 -22.83
N PHE A 164 -4.13 1.26 -22.21
CA PHE A 164 -4.92 1.27 -20.98
C PHE A 164 -4.21 1.96 -19.82
N LEU A 165 -2.92 1.71 -19.61
CA LEU A 165 -2.10 2.35 -18.58
C LEU A 165 -1.95 3.85 -18.85
N ILE A 166 -1.68 4.25 -20.10
CA ILE A 166 -1.57 5.64 -20.53
C ILE A 166 -2.87 6.40 -20.24
N ARG A 167 -4.00 5.86 -20.64
CA ARG A 167 -5.33 6.45 -20.39
C ARG A 167 -5.60 6.68 -18.92
N LYS A 168 -5.24 5.69 -18.09
CA LYS A 168 -5.49 5.77 -16.66
C LYS A 168 -4.56 6.76 -15.95
N ALA A 169 -3.32 6.88 -16.42
CA ALA A 169 -2.28 7.68 -15.78
C ALA A 169 -2.21 9.13 -16.26
N ALA A 170 -2.40 9.38 -17.57
CA ALA A 170 -2.07 10.68 -18.17
C ALA A 170 -3.27 11.41 -18.80
N VAL A 171 -4.10 10.72 -19.62
CA VAL A 171 -5.17 11.38 -20.40
C VAL A 171 -6.48 10.61 -20.29
N PRO A 172 -7.18 10.64 -19.13
CA PRO A 172 -8.47 9.98 -18.99
C PRO A 172 -9.53 10.61 -19.90
N GLY A 173 -10.21 9.78 -20.66
CA GLY A 173 -11.28 10.21 -21.62
C GLY A 173 -10.96 9.87 -23.07
N ILE A 174 -9.68 9.85 -23.46
CA ILE A 174 -9.25 9.50 -24.83
C ILE A 174 -8.97 8.00 -24.88
N ARG A 175 -9.53 7.32 -25.90
CA ARG A 175 -9.42 5.87 -26.08
C ARG A 175 -8.12 5.45 -26.79
N ASP A 176 -7.67 6.24 -27.78
CA ASP A 176 -6.43 6.00 -28.51
C ASP A 176 -5.56 7.25 -28.57
N THR A 177 -4.55 7.31 -27.72
CA THR A 177 -3.61 8.44 -27.68
C THR A 177 -2.47 8.33 -28.68
N GLN A 178 -2.25 7.12 -29.25
CA GLN A 178 -1.06 6.78 -30.03
C GLN A 178 -1.31 6.65 -31.53
N CYS A 179 -2.53 6.97 -32.01
CA CYS A 179 -2.78 7.05 -33.46
C CYS A 179 -1.99 8.23 -34.04
N GLY A 180 -1.16 7.99 -35.05
CA GLY A 180 -0.27 9.01 -35.64
C GLY A 180 -1.00 10.03 -36.52
N PHE A 181 -2.31 10.01 -36.60
CA PHE A 181 -3.12 10.88 -37.46
C PHE A 181 -3.97 11.85 -36.61
N LYS A 182 -3.52 13.11 -36.51
CA LYS A 182 -4.12 14.12 -35.63
C LYS A 182 -4.12 15.50 -36.26
N LEU A 183 -5.27 16.14 -36.27
CA LEU A 183 -5.45 17.53 -36.77
C LEU A 183 -5.66 18.45 -35.58
N PHE A 184 -4.94 19.56 -35.57
CA PHE A 184 -4.93 20.55 -34.51
C PHE A 184 -5.24 21.97 -35.08
N ASP A 185 -5.82 22.81 -34.25
CA ASP A 185 -5.73 24.26 -34.43
C ASP A 185 -4.25 24.70 -34.43
N GLY A 186 -3.82 25.48 -35.40
CA GLY A 186 -2.39 25.75 -35.64
C GLY A 186 -1.70 26.46 -34.50
N ASP A 187 -2.33 27.48 -33.92
CA ASP A 187 -1.71 28.25 -32.84
C ASP A 187 -1.61 27.42 -31.56
N ARG A 188 -2.65 26.67 -31.24
CA ARG A 188 -2.67 25.78 -30.11
C ARG A 188 -1.70 24.59 -30.26
N ALA A 189 -1.53 24.08 -31.48
CA ALA A 189 -0.52 23.09 -31.80
C ALA A 189 0.89 23.62 -31.51
N ARG A 190 1.24 24.77 -32.06
CA ARG A 190 2.55 25.40 -31.84
C ARG A 190 2.83 25.63 -30.37
N GLU A 191 1.86 26.14 -29.61
CA GLU A 191 1.97 26.35 -28.18
C GLU A 191 2.21 25.02 -27.45
N ALA A 192 1.39 23.99 -27.71
CA ALA A 192 1.46 22.71 -27.01
C ALA A 192 2.75 21.94 -27.33
N PHE A 193 3.17 21.91 -28.59
CA PHE A 193 4.42 21.27 -28.99
C PHE A 193 5.65 22.03 -28.50
N ALA A 194 5.66 23.36 -28.47
CA ALA A 194 6.72 24.16 -27.88
C ALA A 194 6.87 23.93 -26.37
N ALA A 195 5.74 23.71 -25.64
CA ALA A 195 5.74 23.40 -24.22
C ALA A 195 6.18 21.96 -23.91
N SER A 196 6.14 21.05 -24.92
CA SER A 196 6.49 19.64 -24.74
C SER A 196 7.99 19.40 -24.62
N ARG A 197 8.40 18.35 -23.89
CA ARG A 197 9.79 18.02 -23.60
C ARG A 197 10.15 16.56 -23.89
N ILE A 198 9.16 15.71 -24.13
CA ILE A 198 9.39 14.31 -24.48
C ILE A 198 9.93 14.23 -25.91
N ASN A 199 11.03 13.53 -26.09
CA ASN A 199 11.63 13.32 -27.42
C ASN A 199 11.17 12.01 -28.07
N GLY A 200 10.69 11.05 -27.28
CA GLY A 200 10.29 9.72 -27.72
C GLY A 200 8.81 9.63 -28.13
N TRP A 201 8.30 8.41 -28.10
CA TRP A 201 6.91 8.06 -28.47
C TRP A 201 5.85 8.59 -27.51
N GLY A 202 6.24 9.03 -26.30
CA GLY A 202 5.33 9.63 -25.32
C GLY A 202 4.85 11.05 -25.63
N ILE A 203 5.38 11.70 -26.69
CA ILE A 203 5.03 13.07 -27.08
C ILE A 203 3.53 13.28 -27.30
N ASP A 204 2.86 12.33 -27.93
CA ASP A 204 1.43 12.37 -28.18
C ASP A 204 0.63 12.54 -26.88
N VAL A 205 1.05 11.84 -25.84
CA VAL A 205 0.41 11.92 -24.52
C VAL A 205 0.66 13.27 -23.86
N GLU A 206 1.88 13.80 -23.96
CA GLU A 206 2.27 15.10 -23.38
C GLU A 206 1.48 16.25 -24.02
N VAL A 207 1.37 16.27 -25.36
CA VAL A 207 0.59 17.26 -26.11
C VAL A 207 -0.89 17.18 -25.73
N LEU A 208 -1.51 16.01 -25.76
CA LEU A 208 -2.91 15.83 -25.37
C LEU A 208 -3.16 16.20 -23.90
N GLN A 209 -2.17 15.99 -23.02
CA GLN A 209 -2.26 16.44 -21.63
C GLN A 209 -2.20 17.99 -21.53
N HIS A 210 -1.43 18.65 -22.41
CA HIS A 210 -1.40 20.11 -22.47
C HIS A 210 -2.77 20.66 -22.90
N PHE A 211 -3.36 20.12 -23.97
CA PHE A 211 -4.71 20.48 -24.43
C PHE A 211 -5.74 20.36 -23.29
N ARG A 212 -5.69 19.26 -22.54
CA ARG A 212 -6.58 19.07 -21.38
C ARG A 212 -6.37 20.06 -20.23
N ARG A 213 -5.12 20.46 -19.96
CA ARG A 213 -4.80 21.42 -18.88
C ARG A 213 -5.26 22.82 -19.24
N ALA A 214 -5.22 23.16 -20.54
CA ALA A 214 -5.69 24.41 -21.08
C ALA A 214 -7.22 24.43 -21.28
N ASP A 215 -7.92 23.32 -20.96
CA ASP A 215 -9.36 23.13 -21.17
C ASP A 215 -9.76 23.27 -22.66
N TRP A 216 -8.86 22.90 -23.57
CA TRP A 216 -9.09 22.85 -25.00
C TRP A 216 -9.76 21.54 -25.40
N ASP A 217 -10.84 21.64 -26.14
CA ASP A 217 -11.68 20.49 -26.46
C ASP A 217 -11.07 19.62 -27.57
N VAL A 218 -11.00 18.29 -27.35
CA VAL A 218 -10.41 17.32 -28.27
C VAL A 218 -11.46 16.30 -28.68
N ALA A 219 -11.72 16.18 -29.98
CA ALA A 219 -12.61 15.16 -30.56
C ALA A 219 -11.82 13.89 -30.87
N GLU A 220 -12.41 12.72 -30.64
CA GLU A 220 -11.86 11.40 -30.99
C GLU A 220 -12.67 10.82 -32.15
N VAL A 221 -12.05 10.69 -33.32
CA VAL A 221 -12.70 10.36 -34.60
C VAL A 221 -12.34 8.93 -35.03
N PRO A 222 -13.31 8.07 -35.34
CA PRO A 222 -13.04 6.73 -35.86
C PRO A 222 -12.43 6.82 -37.27
N VAL A 223 -11.26 6.20 -37.46
CA VAL A 223 -10.55 6.19 -38.74
C VAL A 223 -10.33 4.77 -39.26
N ARG A 224 -10.18 4.63 -40.60
CA ARG A 224 -9.62 3.45 -41.22
C ARG A 224 -8.14 3.38 -40.89
N TRP A 225 -7.65 2.20 -40.58
CA TRP A 225 -6.26 2.01 -40.24
C TRP A 225 -5.76 0.66 -40.79
N SER A 226 -4.60 0.68 -41.46
CA SER A 226 -3.98 -0.52 -42.02
C SER A 226 -2.55 -0.66 -41.48
N HIS A 227 -2.20 -1.86 -41.00
CA HIS A 227 -0.85 -2.15 -40.54
C HIS A 227 0.12 -2.17 -41.73
N GLN A 228 1.13 -1.29 -41.67
CA GLN A 228 2.23 -1.28 -42.65
C GLN A 228 3.42 -2.11 -42.14
N SER A 229 4.01 -2.92 -43.00
CA SER A 229 5.20 -3.71 -42.70
C SER A 229 6.42 -2.82 -42.44
N GLY A 230 7.31 -3.22 -41.51
CA GLY A 230 8.54 -2.43 -41.19
C GLY A 230 8.40 -1.47 -40.01
N SER A 231 7.46 -1.71 -39.11
CA SER A 231 7.33 -0.93 -37.84
C SER A 231 8.62 -0.95 -37.02
N LYS A 232 9.12 0.24 -36.65
CA LYS A 232 10.38 0.47 -35.90
C LYS A 232 10.21 0.38 -34.37
N VAL A 233 8.99 0.16 -33.85
CA VAL A 233 8.71 0.05 -32.39
C VAL A 233 9.23 -1.30 -31.88
N ARG A 234 10.21 -1.26 -30.97
CA ARG A 234 10.80 -2.43 -30.29
C ARG A 234 10.10 -2.69 -28.95
N PRO A 235 10.14 -3.93 -28.41
CA PRO A 235 9.56 -4.22 -27.07
C PRO A 235 10.10 -3.31 -25.95
N LEU A 236 11.38 -2.93 -26.00
CA LEU A 236 11.99 -2.00 -25.04
C LEU A 236 11.43 -0.56 -25.11
N ASP A 237 10.83 -0.16 -26.22
CA ASP A 237 10.24 1.18 -26.36
C ASP A 237 8.98 1.32 -25.48
N TYR A 238 8.25 0.22 -25.21
CA TYR A 238 7.16 0.24 -24.22
C TYR A 238 7.66 0.59 -22.82
N ALA A 239 8.80 0.04 -22.40
CA ALA A 239 9.39 0.38 -21.10
C ALA A 239 9.86 1.85 -21.09
N ARG A 240 10.40 2.36 -22.19
CA ARG A 240 10.77 3.79 -22.33
C ARG A 240 9.56 4.70 -22.24
N VAL A 241 8.47 4.38 -22.94
CA VAL A 241 7.21 5.13 -22.84
C VAL A 241 6.69 5.14 -21.40
N LEU A 242 6.72 4.02 -20.68
CA LEU A 242 6.34 3.98 -19.27
C LEU A 242 7.23 4.87 -18.39
N THR A 243 8.54 4.89 -18.64
CA THR A 243 9.46 5.78 -17.91
C THR A 243 9.24 7.26 -18.28
N GLU A 244 8.95 7.58 -19.52
CA GLU A 244 8.58 8.93 -19.95
C GLU A 244 7.28 9.41 -19.29
N LEU A 245 6.28 8.53 -19.22
CA LEU A 245 5.02 8.79 -18.53
C LEU A 245 5.19 8.94 -17.02
N ALA A 246 6.05 8.13 -16.40
CA ALA A 246 6.38 8.27 -14.99
C ALA A 246 7.06 9.62 -14.71
N ARG A 247 7.99 10.05 -15.57
CA ARG A 247 8.62 11.37 -15.50
C ARG A 247 7.60 12.51 -15.72
N LEU A 248 6.69 12.36 -16.67
CA LEU A 248 5.61 13.31 -16.92
C LEU A 248 4.69 13.43 -15.71
N ARG A 249 4.34 12.28 -15.08
CA ARG A 249 3.55 12.24 -13.86
C ARG A 249 4.30 12.88 -12.68
N ALA A 250 5.58 12.55 -12.51
CA ALA A 250 6.41 13.14 -11.47
C ALA A 250 6.49 14.67 -11.58
N ARG A 251 6.62 15.22 -12.80
CA ARG A 251 6.60 16.67 -13.05
C ARG A 251 5.25 17.32 -12.78
N SER A 252 4.16 16.56 -12.83
CA SER A 252 2.82 17.03 -12.49
C SER A 252 2.52 17.03 -11.00
N LEU A 253 3.36 16.36 -10.17
CA LEU A 253 3.25 16.36 -8.73
C LEU A 253 3.71 17.73 -8.20
N ARG A 254 2.94 18.30 -7.29
CA ARG A 254 3.40 19.49 -6.56
C ARG A 254 4.51 19.04 -5.61
N PRO A 255 5.58 19.85 -5.42
CA PRO A 255 6.69 19.46 -4.50
C PRO A 255 6.19 19.02 -3.13
N VAL A 256 5.14 19.64 -2.61
CA VAL A 256 4.51 19.27 -1.32
C VAL A 256 3.94 17.84 -1.33
N ASP A 257 3.43 17.35 -2.47
CA ASP A 257 2.85 16.00 -2.56
C ASP A 257 3.94 14.90 -2.52
N VAL A 258 5.21 15.26 -2.71
CA VAL A 258 6.39 14.39 -2.53
C VAL A 258 7.00 14.60 -1.15
N LEU A 259 7.12 15.86 -0.72
CA LEU A 259 7.76 16.23 0.54
C LEU A 259 7.01 15.66 1.75
N VAL A 260 5.67 15.68 1.76
CA VAL A 260 4.87 15.20 2.88
C VAL A 260 5.05 13.68 3.13
N PRO A 261 4.96 12.78 2.12
CA PRO A 261 5.31 11.37 2.33
C PRO A 261 6.74 11.14 2.82
N LEU A 262 7.71 11.93 2.35
CA LEU A 262 9.09 11.86 2.84
C LEU A 262 9.21 12.30 4.29
N LEU A 263 8.49 13.33 4.72
CA LEU A 263 8.43 13.73 6.13
C LEU A 263 7.82 12.62 6.99
N PHE A 264 6.76 11.96 6.55
CA PHE A 264 6.21 10.80 7.26
C PHE A 264 7.19 9.64 7.34
N LEU A 265 7.96 9.40 6.27
CA LEU A 265 9.01 8.38 6.31
C LEU A 265 10.11 8.75 7.32
N LEU A 266 10.55 10.00 7.36
CA LEU A 266 11.53 10.49 8.34
C LEU A 266 10.98 10.35 9.77
N MET A 267 9.72 10.74 10.01
CA MET A 267 9.08 10.58 11.32
C MET A 267 9.02 9.09 11.73
N SER A 268 8.68 8.22 10.80
CA SER A 268 8.62 6.78 11.04
C SER A 268 10.00 6.19 11.34
N VAL A 269 11.03 6.52 10.55
CA VAL A 269 12.40 6.07 10.81
C VAL A 269 12.91 6.63 12.14
N ALA A 270 12.58 7.88 12.49
CA ALA A 270 12.91 8.45 13.79
C ALA A 270 12.27 7.68 14.95
N LEU A 271 10.98 7.28 14.80
CA LEU A 271 10.28 6.45 15.79
C LEU A 271 10.99 5.11 16.01
N TYR A 272 11.40 4.44 14.93
CA TYR A 272 12.08 3.14 14.97
C TYR A 272 13.60 3.21 15.10
N SER A 273 14.19 4.38 15.29
CA SER A 273 15.65 4.59 15.21
C SER A 273 16.47 3.68 16.12
N GLY A 274 15.94 3.32 17.29
CA GLY A 274 16.59 2.40 18.23
C GLY A 274 16.90 1.01 17.66
N ARG A 275 16.08 0.53 16.72
CA ARG A 275 16.26 -0.77 16.06
C ARG A 275 16.61 -0.66 14.58
N PHE A 276 16.11 0.36 13.87
CA PHE A 276 16.14 0.44 12.42
C PHE A 276 17.54 0.33 11.80
N PHE A 277 18.54 0.90 12.49
CA PHE A 277 19.93 0.90 12.00
C PHE A 277 20.73 -0.34 12.40
N ASP A 278 20.22 -1.15 13.35
CA ASP A 278 20.84 -2.41 13.75
C ASP A 278 19.79 -3.48 14.09
N PRO A 279 19.00 -3.91 13.11
CA PRO A 279 17.86 -4.80 13.34
C PRO A 279 18.26 -6.24 13.71
N ASN A 280 19.49 -6.65 13.41
CA ASN A 280 19.98 -8.00 13.72
C ASN A 280 20.43 -8.16 15.18
N HIS A 281 20.88 -7.08 15.83
CA HIS A 281 21.41 -7.12 17.19
C HIS A 281 20.52 -6.41 18.21
N ARG A 282 19.40 -5.82 17.78
CA ARG A 282 18.50 -5.07 18.68
C ARG A 282 17.05 -5.47 18.53
N TYR A 283 16.35 -5.53 19.66
CA TYR A 283 14.90 -5.59 19.75
C TYR A 283 14.30 -4.25 20.17
N LEU A 284 13.03 -4.02 19.85
CA LEU A 284 12.20 -3.06 20.58
C LEU A 284 11.84 -3.68 21.95
N GLU A 285 11.92 -2.87 23.03
CA GLU A 285 11.94 -3.35 24.41
C GLU A 285 10.71 -4.16 24.84
N ASP A 286 9.51 -3.74 24.44
CA ASP A 286 8.28 -4.22 25.07
C ASP A 286 7.62 -5.45 24.42
N SER A 287 8.21 -6.05 23.42
CA SER A 287 7.55 -7.13 22.67
C SER A 287 8.53 -8.03 21.95
N LEU A 288 9.46 -8.59 22.72
CA LEU A 288 10.53 -9.43 22.19
C LEU A 288 9.97 -10.70 21.49
N GLN A 289 8.98 -11.33 22.11
CA GLN A 289 8.36 -12.55 21.61
C GLN A 289 7.61 -12.31 20.29
N ASP A 290 6.87 -11.19 20.16
CA ASP A 290 6.13 -10.87 18.94
C ASP A 290 7.08 -10.57 17.79
N GLN A 291 8.21 -9.88 18.06
CA GLN A 291 9.21 -9.62 17.04
C GLN A 291 9.83 -10.90 16.51
N ASN A 292 10.14 -11.88 17.39
CA ASN A 292 10.61 -13.19 16.98
C ASN A 292 9.58 -13.94 16.12
N GLN A 293 8.30 -13.85 16.46
CA GLN A 293 7.21 -14.45 15.68
C GLN A 293 7.10 -13.81 14.29
N TRP A 294 7.12 -12.46 14.20
CA TRP A 294 7.02 -11.77 12.91
C TRP A 294 8.24 -12.02 12.02
N GLU A 295 9.45 -12.03 12.59
CA GLU A 295 10.65 -12.42 11.86
C GLU A 295 10.54 -13.85 11.34
N TRP A 296 10.04 -14.76 12.17
CA TRP A 296 9.81 -16.13 11.75
C TRP A 296 8.76 -16.23 10.63
N PHE A 297 7.67 -15.46 10.69
CA PHE A 297 6.69 -15.41 9.61
C PHE A 297 7.28 -14.90 8.29
N PHE A 298 8.13 -13.89 8.33
CA PHE A 298 8.86 -13.44 7.14
C PHE A 298 9.79 -14.54 6.60
N ALA A 299 10.54 -15.22 7.48
CA ALA A 299 11.44 -16.29 7.08
C ALA A 299 10.70 -17.47 6.45
N VAL A 300 9.67 -18.01 7.13
CA VAL A 300 8.91 -19.16 6.61
C VAL A 300 8.15 -18.84 5.33
N THR A 301 7.63 -17.61 5.20
CA THR A 301 6.98 -17.20 3.95
C THR A 301 7.98 -17.09 2.81
N ALA A 302 9.18 -16.54 3.07
CA ALA A 302 10.22 -16.44 2.05
C ALA A 302 10.70 -17.83 1.59
N ASP A 303 10.86 -18.78 2.53
CA ASP A 303 11.17 -20.18 2.22
C ASP A 303 10.06 -20.84 1.41
N ASN A 304 8.80 -20.70 1.84
CA ASN A 304 7.64 -21.25 1.12
C ASN A 304 7.52 -20.69 -0.30
N VAL A 305 7.80 -19.40 -0.51
CA VAL A 305 7.80 -18.78 -1.85
C VAL A 305 8.95 -19.32 -2.70
N ALA A 306 10.15 -19.45 -2.14
CA ALA A 306 11.33 -19.92 -2.87
C ALA A 306 11.21 -21.39 -3.30
N HIS A 307 10.60 -22.25 -2.46
CA HIS A 307 10.49 -23.67 -2.70
C HIS A 307 9.07 -24.13 -3.10
N LEU A 308 8.13 -23.21 -3.30
CA LEU A 308 6.74 -23.48 -3.67
C LEU A 308 6.04 -24.43 -2.66
N HIS A 309 6.34 -24.26 -1.38
CA HIS A 309 5.67 -24.97 -0.31
C HIS A 309 4.29 -24.37 0.02
N ASN A 310 3.50 -25.10 0.84
CA ASN A 310 2.18 -24.62 1.27
C ASN A 310 2.30 -23.32 2.09
N PRO A 311 1.74 -22.17 1.64
CA PRO A 311 1.86 -20.90 2.34
C PRO A 311 0.96 -20.77 3.58
N PHE A 312 0.07 -21.73 3.84
CA PHE A 312 -0.94 -21.66 4.88
C PHE A 312 -0.64 -22.56 6.09
N PHE A 313 0.37 -23.41 5.99
CA PHE A 313 0.71 -24.38 7.03
C PHE A 313 2.21 -24.62 7.10
N SER A 314 2.73 -24.82 8.31
CA SER A 314 4.13 -25.21 8.54
C SER A 314 4.23 -26.22 9.66
N ASN A 315 5.17 -27.16 9.55
CA ASN A 315 5.53 -28.11 10.60
C ASN A 315 6.91 -27.80 11.23
N LEU A 316 7.42 -26.62 11.01
CA LEU A 316 8.69 -26.16 11.59
C LEU A 316 8.55 -25.81 13.07
N GLN A 317 7.38 -25.27 13.48
CA GLN A 317 6.97 -25.10 14.87
C GLN A 317 5.80 -26.04 15.18
N GLY A 318 5.59 -26.31 16.48
CA GLY A 318 4.49 -27.16 16.93
C GLY A 318 4.58 -28.62 16.44
N PHE A 319 5.79 -29.06 16.07
CA PHE A 319 5.98 -30.43 15.56
C PHE A 319 5.63 -31.50 16.61
N PRO A 320 4.93 -32.62 16.24
CA PRO A 320 4.55 -33.05 14.90
C PRO A 320 3.27 -32.42 14.32
N ASP A 321 2.44 -31.77 15.12
CA ASP A 321 1.10 -31.32 14.76
C ASP A 321 1.12 -30.16 13.76
N GLY A 322 2.14 -29.30 13.82
CA GLY A 322 2.35 -28.14 12.98
C GLY A 322 1.50 -26.92 13.37
N VAL A 323 1.60 -25.89 12.56
CA VAL A 323 0.98 -24.56 12.79
C VAL A 323 0.19 -24.12 11.57
N ASN A 324 -1.05 -23.69 11.79
CA ASN A 324 -1.89 -23.03 10.82
C ASN A 324 -1.48 -21.54 10.69
N LEU A 325 -0.78 -21.19 9.63
CA LEU A 325 -0.24 -19.84 9.44
C LEU A 325 -1.35 -18.80 9.22
N MET A 326 -2.46 -19.18 8.57
CA MET A 326 -3.60 -18.25 8.38
C MET A 326 -4.31 -17.95 9.69
N ALA A 327 -4.48 -18.95 10.58
CA ALA A 327 -5.05 -18.74 11.91
C ALA A 327 -4.13 -17.90 12.83
N ASN A 328 -2.88 -17.67 12.41
CA ASN A 328 -1.86 -16.92 13.15
C ASN A 328 -1.49 -15.58 12.50
N THR A 329 -2.30 -15.08 11.57
CA THR A 329 -2.13 -13.75 10.95
C THR A 329 -0.75 -13.56 10.28
N VAL A 330 -0.31 -14.52 9.48
CA VAL A 330 1.02 -14.51 8.82
C VAL A 330 1.25 -13.30 7.90
N MET A 331 0.26 -12.45 7.67
CA MET A 331 0.28 -11.25 6.83
C MET A 331 0.89 -11.49 5.43
N LEU A 332 0.35 -12.45 4.69
CA LEU A 332 0.85 -12.79 3.34
C LEU A 332 0.87 -11.58 2.39
N GLY A 333 0.01 -10.58 2.63
CA GLY A 333 0.02 -9.32 1.89
C GLY A 333 1.30 -8.49 2.05
N LEU A 334 2.09 -8.76 3.09
CA LEU A 334 3.42 -8.15 3.33
C LEU A 334 4.54 -9.16 3.15
N SER A 335 4.46 -10.31 3.80
CA SER A 335 5.55 -11.28 3.84
C SER A 335 5.90 -11.81 2.44
N VAL A 336 4.91 -12.02 1.54
CA VAL A 336 5.16 -12.42 0.14
C VAL A 336 5.89 -11.32 -0.68
N PRO A 337 5.42 -10.06 -0.75
CA PRO A 337 6.16 -9.00 -1.44
C PRO A 337 7.56 -8.73 -0.86
N PHE A 338 7.76 -8.94 0.44
CA PHE A 338 9.04 -8.78 1.10
C PHE A 338 9.94 -10.03 1.05
N ALA A 339 9.46 -11.17 0.53
CA ALA A 339 10.24 -12.40 0.43
C ALA A 339 11.62 -12.21 -0.25
N PRO A 340 11.76 -11.44 -1.37
CA PRO A 340 13.08 -11.18 -1.95
C PRO A 340 14.03 -10.46 -0.98
N LEU A 341 13.53 -9.46 -0.23
CA LEU A 341 14.35 -8.76 0.76
C LEU A 341 14.71 -9.68 1.92
N THR A 342 13.79 -10.53 2.36
CA THR A 342 14.01 -11.51 3.43
C THR A 342 15.09 -12.53 3.05
N LEU A 343 15.08 -13.02 1.81
CA LEU A 343 16.11 -13.94 1.30
C LEU A 343 17.49 -13.28 1.16
N LEU A 344 17.53 -11.98 0.84
CA LEU A 344 18.78 -11.25 0.61
C LEU A 344 19.39 -10.67 1.89
N ALA A 345 18.59 -10.13 2.79
CA ALA A 345 19.03 -9.34 3.94
C ALA A 345 18.54 -9.89 5.30
N GLY A 346 17.78 -10.96 5.30
CA GLY A 346 17.24 -11.59 6.49
C GLY A 346 15.90 -11.01 6.99
N PRO A 347 15.20 -11.77 7.87
CA PRO A 347 13.87 -11.42 8.34
C PRO A 347 13.84 -10.18 9.26
N ALA A 348 14.87 -9.96 10.07
CA ALA A 348 14.96 -8.81 10.97
C ALA A 348 15.02 -7.47 10.20
N VAL A 349 15.81 -7.43 9.11
CA VAL A 349 15.89 -6.27 8.21
C VAL A 349 14.53 -6.07 7.52
N SER A 350 13.93 -7.14 7.01
CA SER A 350 12.62 -7.09 6.33
C SER A 350 11.52 -6.55 7.24
N LEU A 351 11.45 -7.01 8.49
CA LEU A 351 10.48 -6.52 9.47
C LEU A 351 10.71 -5.02 9.76
N SER A 352 11.96 -4.59 9.99
CA SER A 352 12.28 -3.19 10.30
C SER A 352 11.93 -2.25 9.15
N VAL A 353 12.27 -2.61 7.92
CA VAL A 353 11.92 -1.84 6.71
C VAL A 353 10.41 -1.83 6.50
N CYS A 354 9.75 -2.98 6.68
CA CYS A 354 8.31 -3.11 6.53
C CYS A 354 7.55 -2.22 7.53
N MET A 355 7.95 -2.19 8.80
CA MET A 355 7.36 -1.35 9.83
C MET A 355 7.52 0.14 9.51
N ALA A 356 8.73 0.58 9.16
CA ALA A 356 9.00 1.98 8.84
C ALA A 356 8.23 2.46 7.60
N LEU A 357 8.26 1.69 6.51
CA LEU A 357 7.53 2.01 5.29
C LEU A 357 6.01 1.92 5.49
N GLY A 358 5.53 0.92 6.23
CA GLY A 358 4.11 0.69 6.45
C GLY A 358 3.45 1.81 7.26
N LEU A 359 4.09 2.27 8.33
CA LEU A 359 3.61 3.41 9.11
C LEU A 359 3.60 4.70 8.28
N ALA A 360 4.68 4.97 7.55
CA ALA A 360 4.76 6.12 6.65
C ALA A 360 3.69 6.08 5.55
N ALA A 361 3.45 4.90 4.96
CA ALA A 361 2.42 4.70 3.96
C ALA A 361 1.01 4.90 4.54
N THR A 362 0.78 4.47 5.79
CA THR A 362 -0.48 4.70 6.52
C THR A 362 -0.74 6.20 6.70
N ALA A 363 0.27 6.96 7.16
CA ALA A 363 0.18 8.42 7.30
C ALA A 363 -0.07 9.12 5.95
N ALA A 364 0.66 8.72 4.90
CA ALA A 364 0.49 9.27 3.56
C ALA A 364 -0.90 8.96 2.97
N ALA A 365 -1.46 7.78 3.24
CA ALA A 365 -2.81 7.41 2.80
C ALA A 365 -3.89 8.23 3.52
N TRP A 366 -3.76 8.48 4.83
CA TRP A 366 -4.63 9.39 5.56
C TRP A 366 -4.51 10.83 5.05
N TYR A 367 -3.28 11.33 4.85
CA TYR A 367 -3.04 12.64 4.26
C TYR A 367 -3.77 12.79 2.90
N TRP A 368 -3.60 11.81 2.01
CA TRP A 368 -4.26 11.80 0.72
C TRP A 368 -5.80 11.81 0.84
N LEU A 369 -6.38 11.03 1.75
CA LEU A 369 -7.82 11.00 1.96
C LEU A 369 -8.32 12.34 2.50
N ILE A 370 -7.64 12.91 3.51
CA ILE A 370 -8.02 14.17 4.15
C ILE A 370 -7.96 15.33 3.16
N VAL A 371 -6.87 15.46 2.36
CA VAL A 371 -6.78 16.47 1.30
C VAL A 371 -7.90 16.32 0.27
N LYS A 372 -8.25 15.09 -0.05
CA LYS A 372 -9.23 14.81 -1.10
C LYS A 372 -10.68 15.01 -0.66
N ARG A 373 -10.99 14.77 0.61
CA ARG A 373 -12.37 14.63 1.10
C ARG A 373 -12.76 15.58 2.22
N VAL A 374 -11.81 16.08 3.00
CA VAL A 374 -12.09 16.80 4.25
C VAL A 374 -11.69 18.25 4.18
N VAL A 375 -10.42 18.55 3.80
CA VAL A 375 -9.87 19.91 3.78
C VAL A 375 -9.14 20.20 2.47
N ARG A 376 -9.03 21.49 2.11
CA ARG A 376 -8.29 21.95 0.91
C ARG A 376 -6.84 22.30 1.23
N GLN A 377 -6.57 22.74 2.47
CA GLN A 377 -5.24 23.15 2.89
C GLN A 377 -4.37 21.94 3.25
N ARG A 378 -3.20 21.84 2.64
CA ARG A 378 -2.27 20.72 2.82
C ARG A 378 -1.66 20.67 4.22
N ALA A 379 -1.37 21.82 4.82
CA ALA A 379 -0.86 21.87 6.20
C ALA A 379 -1.89 21.33 7.20
N ALA A 380 -3.16 21.68 7.04
CA ALA A 380 -4.25 21.14 7.88
C ALA A 380 -4.37 19.61 7.71
N ALA A 381 -4.28 19.11 6.48
CA ALA A 381 -4.31 17.68 6.20
C ALA A 381 -3.08 16.95 6.78
N PHE A 382 -1.89 17.57 6.75
CA PHE A 382 -0.68 17.01 7.35
C PHE A 382 -0.84 16.83 8.86
N VAL A 383 -1.34 17.85 9.57
CA VAL A 383 -1.60 17.76 11.02
C VAL A 383 -2.60 16.66 11.34
N GLY A 384 -3.73 16.60 10.61
CA GLY A 384 -4.74 15.57 10.82
C GLY A 384 -4.26 14.15 10.54
N ALA A 385 -3.46 13.97 9.48
CA ALA A 385 -2.88 12.68 9.11
C ALA A 385 -1.78 12.24 10.10
N SER A 386 -0.98 13.19 10.60
CA SER A 386 -0.01 12.92 11.66
C SER A 386 -0.70 12.38 12.90
N LEU A 387 -1.81 13.01 13.34
CA LEU A 387 -2.57 12.50 14.47
C LEU A 387 -3.20 11.13 14.16
N ALA A 388 -3.74 10.91 12.96
CA ALA A 388 -4.35 9.63 12.60
C ALA A 388 -3.36 8.45 12.58
N ALA A 389 -2.07 8.70 12.24
CA ALA A 389 -1.08 7.65 12.07
C ALA A 389 -0.05 7.56 13.20
N PHE A 390 0.18 8.63 13.96
CA PHE A 390 1.16 8.68 15.05
C PHE A 390 0.51 8.96 16.41
N ALA A 391 -0.81 8.83 16.54
CA ALA A 391 -1.50 8.88 17.83
C ALA A 391 -1.00 7.76 18.75
N PRO A 392 -1.12 7.93 20.08
CA PRO A 392 -0.67 6.95 21.06
C PRO A 392 -1.12 5.51 20.78
N PRO A 393 -2.36 5.19 20.36
CA PRO A 393 -2.73 3.83 19.98
C PRO A 393 -1.83 3.23 18.88
N MET A 394 -1.53 4.02 17.85
CA MET A 394 -0.67 3.57 16.75
C MET A 394 0.77 3.35 17.20
N VAL A 395 1.28 4.23 18.06
CA VAL A 395 2.64 4.14 18.62
C VAL A 395 2.77 2.95 19.57
N SER A 396 1.74 2.66 20.36
CA SER A 396 1.68 1.48 21.22
C SER A 396 1.85 0.19 20.40
N HIS A 397 1.07 0.05 19.32
CA HIS A 397 1.19 -1.08 18.41
C HIS A 397 2.47 -1.08 17.58
N ALA A 398 3.11 0.08 17.39
CA ALA A 398 4.37 0.18 16.65
C ALA A 398 5.52 -0.63 17.27
N ASN A 399 5.40 -1.05 18.52
CA ASN A 399 6.39 -1.91 19.17
C ASN A 399 6.50 -3.30 18.53
N ALA A 400 5.39 -3.92 18.09
CA ALA A 400 5.49 -5.23 17.46
C ALA A 400 4.24 -5.73 16.72
N HIS A 401 3.23 -4.90 16.50
CA HIS A 401 2.01 -5.33 15.85
C HIS A 401 1.87 -4.72 14.44
N PRO A 402 2.59 -5.23 13.41
CA PRO A 402 2.56 -4.67 12.07
C PRO A 402 1.16 -4.62 11.47
N ASN A 403 0.28 -5.58 11.80
CA ASN A 403 -1.10 -5.61 11.36
C ASN A 403 -1.94 -4.41 11.83
N PHE A 404 -1.59 -3.76 12.96
CA PHE A 404 -2.25 -2.54 13.48
C PHE A 404 -1.54 -1.24 13.12
N VAL A 405 -0.37 -1.32 12.53
CA VAL A 405 0.42 -0.15 12.09
C VAL A 405 0.30 0.07 10.57
N ILE A 406 0.25 -1.02 9.80
CA ILE A 406 0.26 -1.00 8.34
C ILE A 406 -1.17 -0.96 7.81
N LEU A 407 -1.81 0.19 7.94
CA LEU A 407 -3.23 0.44 7.66
C LEU A 407 -3.46 1.27 6.40
N PHE A 408 -2.47 1.39 5.50
CA PHE A 408 -2.56 2.27 4.33
C PHE A 408 -3.73 1.93 3.38
N MET A 409 -4.24 0.70 3.41
CA MET A 409 -5.41 0.30 2.62
C MET A 409 -6.72 0.89 3.16
N ILE A 410 -6.83 1.13 4.47
CA ILE A 410 -8.07 1.60 5.09
C ILE A 410 -8.56 2.94 4.51
N PRO A 411 -7.72 4.02 4.40
CA PRO A 411 -8.15 5.26 3.76
C PRO A 411 -8.56 5.08 2.29
N LEU A 412 -7.95 4.13 1.57
CA LEU A 412 -8.29 3.83 0.18
C LEU A 412 -9.65 3.11 0.09
N ILE A 413 -9.93 2.18 1.00
CA ILE A 413 -11.21 1.48 1.15
C ILE A 413 -12.32 2.50 1.45
N ILE A 414 -12.09 3.42 2.39
CA ILE A 414 -13.03 4.52 2.73
C ILE A 414 -13.34 5.37 1.48
N ASP A 415 -12.32 5.79 0.71
CA ASP A 415 -12.56 6.54 -0.54
C ASP A 415 -13.39 5.75 -1.55
N ARG A 416 -13.20 4.43 -1.66
CA ARG A 416 -14.01 3.59 -2.57
C ARG A 416 -15.45 3.49 -2.09
N ALA A 417 -15.69 3.30 -0.79
CA ALA A 417 -17.03 3.31 -0.22
C ALA A 417 -17.76 4.64 -0.47
N LEU A 418 -17.08 5.78 -0.27
CA LEU A 418 -17.63 7.10 -0.57
C LEU A 418 -17.95 7.29 -2.08
N ARG A 419 -17.15 6.72 -2.99
CA ARG A 419 -17.42 6.74 -4.44
C ARG A 419 -18.61 5.87 -4.82
N LEU A 420 -18.81 4.75 -4.15
CA LEU A 420 -20.01 3.94 -4.34
C LEU A 420 -21.26 4.72 -3.94
N CYS A 421 -21.21 5.47 -2.84
CA CYS A 421 -22.32 6.36 -2.45
C CYS A 421 -22.64 7.42 -3.52
N ALA A 422 -21.63 7.91 -4.26
CA ALA A 422 -21.82 8.86 -5.36
C ALA A 422 -22.44 8.24 -6.64
N GLY A 423 -22.45 6.92 -6.77
CA GLY A 423 -23.18 6.17 -7.80
C GLY A 423 -22.65 6.25 -9.24
N THR A 424 -21.54 6.94 -9.51
CA THR A 424 -21.09 7.25 -10.88
C THR A 424 -20.47 6.09 -11.65
N ARG A 425 -19.76 5.17 -10.97
CA ARG A 425 -19.04 4.03 -11.58
C ARG A 425 -19.09 2.80 -10.67
N VAL A 426 -20.32 2.38 -10.31
CA VAL A 426 -20.59 1.37 -9.28
C VAL A 426 -19.86 0.05 -9.52
N VAL A 427 -19.88 -0.49 -10.76
CA VAL A 427 -19.21 -1.75 -11.06
C VAL A 427 -17.70 -1.66 -10.85
N ARG A 428 -17.05 -0.64 -11.42
CA ARG A 428 -15.60 -0.45 -11.28
C ARG A 428 -15.19 -0.24 -9.82
N ASP A 429 -15.91 0.62 -9.11
CA ASP A 429 -15.56 0.96 -7.73
C ASP A 429 -15.89 -0.21 -6.78
N GLY A 430 -16.90 -1.04 -7.10
CA GLY A 430 -17.19 -2.30 -6.41
C GLY A 430 -16.08 -3.36 -6.62
N VAL A 431 -15.62 -3.57 -7.87
CA VAL A 431 -14.50 -4.47 -8.15
C VAL A 431 -13.23 -4.03 -7.40
N LEU A 432 -12.89 -2.73 -7.47
CA LEU A 432 -11.71 -2.22 -6.77
C LEU A 432 -11.84 -2.34 -5.24
N LEU A 433 -13.03 -2.12 -4.69
CA LEU A 433 -13.29 -2.31 -3.26
C LEU A 433 -13.09 -3.79 -2.87
N GLY A 434 -13.60 -4.72 -3.67
CA GLY A 434 -13.42 -6.16 -3.42
C GLY A 434 -11.96 -6.60 -3.42
N LEU A 435 -11.17 -6.12 -4.39
CA LEU A 435 -9.73 -6.38 -4.45
C LEU A 435 -8.98 -5.76 -3.25
N MET A 436 -9.33 -4.52 -2.87
CA MET A 436 -8.73 -3.85 -1.72
C MET A 436 -9.09 -4.53 -0.40
N ALA A 437 -10.34 -4.98 -0.25
CA ALA A 437 -10.79 -5.72 0.93
C ALA A 437 -10.06 -7.07 1.03
N ALA A 438 -9.96 -7.82 -0.08
CA ALA A 438 -9.19 -9.06 -0.12
C ALA A 438 -7.72 -8.85 0.27
N TYR A 439 -7.08 -7.81 -0.27
CA TYR A 439 -5.71 -7.50 0.09
C TYR A 439 -5.58 -7.08 1.57
N GLN A 440 -6.53 -6.30 2.11
CA GLN A 440 -6.54 -5.94 3.53
C GLN A 440 -6.70 -7.16 4.45
N ILE A 441 -7.45 -8.18 4.05
CA ILE A 441 -7.55 -9.45 4.79
C ILE A 441 -6.17 -10.12 4.88
N PHE A 442 -5.37 -10.11 3.81
CA PHE A 442 -3.99 -10.60 3.84
C PHE A 442 -3.00 -9.69 4.59
N LEU A 443 -3.40 -8.46 4.94
CA LEU A 443 -2.64 -7.58 5.85
C LEU A 443 -3.08 -7.74 7.31
N GLY A 444 -4.32 -8.17 7.53
CA GLY A 444 -4.93 -8.37 8.85
C GLY A 444 -6.44 -8.14 8.81
N GLU A 445 -7.20 -9.10 9.26
CA GLU A 445 -8.68 -9.07 9.26
C GLU A 445 -9.22 -8.15 10.35
N GLU A 446 -8.65 -8.18 11.56
CA GLU A 446 -9.13 -7.42 12.70
C GLU A 446 -9.12 -5.90 12.43
N PRO A 447 -8.08 -5.28 11.86
CA PRO A 447 -8.12 -3.88 11.44
C PRO A 447 -9.21 -3.57 10.41
N LEU A 448 -9.53 -4.49 9.51
CA LEU A 448 -10.63 -4.30 8.56
C LEU A 448 -11.99 -4.32 9.27
N LEU A 449 -12.16 -5.20 10.25
CA LEU A 449 -13.35 -5.25 11.09
C LEU A 449 -13.53 -3.93 11.86
N LEU A 450 -12.49 -3.45 12.55
CA LEU A 450 -12.52 -2.18 13.28
C LEU A 450 -12.82 -1.00 12.36
N ALA A 451 -12.17 -0.93 11.19
CA ALA A 451 -12.45 0.10 10.19
C ALA A 451 -13.90 0.03 9.67
N SER A 452 -14.44 -1.18 9.48
CA SER A 452 -15.84 -1.39 9.07
C SER A 452 -16.80 -0.91 10.15
N MET A 453 -16.51 -1.20 11.42
CA MET A 453 -17.28 -0.66 12.57
C MET A 453 -17.27 0.88 12.58
N GLY A 454 -16.08 1.49 12.42
CA GLY A 454 -15.96 2.95 12.32
C GLY A 454 -16.76 3.53 11.15
N MET A 455 -16.72 2.90 9.98
CA MET A 455 -17.51 3.31 8.81
C MET A 455 -19.02 3.18 9.05
N VAL A 456 -19.48 2.12 9.73
CA VAL A 456 -20.89 1.93 10.09
C VAL A 456 -21.35 2.99 11.09
N LEU A 457 -20.58 3.25 12.16
CA LEU A 457 -20.88 4.30 13.15
C LEU A 457 -20.96 5.68 12.48
N PHE A 458 -20.01 5.99 11.60
CA PHE A 458 -19.99 7.23 10.83
C PHE A 458 -21.19 7.32 9.87
N ALA A 459 -21.47 6.28 9.11
CA ALA A 459 -22.57 6.26 8.14
C ALA A 459 -23.93 6.38 8.83
N ALA A 460 -24.11 5.73 9.98
CA ALA A 460 -25.33 5.82 10.76
C ALA A 460 -25.57 7.25 11.28
N SER A 461 -24.55 7.85 11.92
CA SER A 461 -24.67 9.20 12.44
C SER A 461 -24.83 10.26 11.36
N TYR A 462 -24.02 10.17 10.27
CA TYR A 462 -24.12 11.09 9.15
C TYR A 462 -25.45 10.94 8.40
N GLY A 463 -25.95 9.72 8.27
CA GLY A 463 -27.21 9.40 7.60
C GLY A 463 -28.43 9.90 8.35
N VAL A 464 -28.42 9.84 9.68
CA VAL A 464 -29.50 10.43 10.50
C VAL A 464 -29.60 11.94 10.28
N LEU A 465 -28.47 12.62 10.15
CA LEU A 465 -28.39 14.06 9.92
C LEU A 465 -28.68 14.45 8.44
N ASN A 466 -28.49 13.53 7.49
CA ASN A 466 -28.59 13.81 6.04
C ASN A 466 -29.39 12.72 5.32
N ARG A 467 -30.69 12.63 5.61
CA ARG A 467 -31.58 11.57 5.07
C ARG A 467 -31.64 11.52 3.54
N ASP A 468 -31.50 12.66 2.87
CA ASP A 468 -31.52 12.72 1.41
C ASP A 468 -30.27 12.08 0.80
N VAL A 469 -29.11 12.22 1.45
CA VAL A 469 -27.89 11.51 1.05
C VAL A 469 -28.10 10.01 1.17
N VAL A 470 -28.72 9.52 2.24
CA VAL A 470 -29.04 8.09 2.41
C VAL A 470 -29.95 7.60 1.29
N ARG A 471 -31.04 8.33 0.99
CA ARG A 471 -31.96 7.97 -0.08
C ARG A 471 -31.29 7.88 -1.46
N ALA A 472 -30.33 8.77 -1.73
CA ALA A 472 -29.59 8.77 -2.98
C ALA A 472 -28.52 7.67 -3.07
N SER A 473 -27.90 7.32 -1.93
CA SER A 473 -26.66 6.51 -1.89
C SER A 473 -26.88 5.02 -1.62
N TRP A 474 -27.97 4.62 -0.96
CA TRP A 474 -28.12 3.23 -0.47
C TRP A 474 -28.14 2.18 -1.59
N ARG A 475 -28.84 2.45 -2.71
CA ARG A 475 -28.90 1.51 -3.84
C ARG A 475 -27.55 1.30 -4.52
N PRO A 476 -26.81 2.35 -4.96
CA PRO A 476 -25.49 2.17 -5.55
C PRO A 476 -24.47 1.60 -4.56
N LEU A 477 -24.58 1.93 -3.26
CA LEU A 477 -23.72 1.37 -2.22
C LEU A 477 -23.94 -0.15 -2.08
N LEU A 478 -25.17 -0.61 -1.89
CA LEU A 478 -25.48 -2.05 -1.75
C LEU A 478 -25.10 -2.83 -3.01
N LYS A 479 -25.41 -2.29 -4.21
CA LYS A 479 -24.97 -2.92 -5.46
C LYS A 479 -23.44 -3.04 -5.53
N GLY A 480 -22.73 -1.98 -5.16
CA GLY A 480 -21.27 -1.96 -5.16
C GLY A 480 -20.66 -2.91 -4.13
N LEU A 481 -21.25 -3.00 -2.92
CA LEU A 481 -20.86 -3.96 -1.88
C LEU A 481 -21.10 -5.41 -2.33
N GLY A 482 -22.22 -5.69 -2.98
CA GLY A 482 -22.48 -7.02 -3.57
C GLY A 482 -21.44 -7.43 -4.62
N ILE A 483 -21.05 -6.49 -5.51
CA ILE A 483 -19.97 -6.70 -6.47
C ILE A 483 -18.63 -6.91 -5.73
N ALA A 484 -18.36 -6.12 -4.71
CA ALA A 484 -17.12 -6.27 -3.92
C ALA A 484 -17.05 -7.64 -3.23
N ALA A 485 -18.16 -8.11 -2.67
CA ALA A 485 -18.24 -9.44 -2.08
C ALA A 485 -18.00 -10.55 -3.12
N LEU A 486 -18.62 -10.46 -4.31
CA LEU A 486 -18.41 -11.41 -5.40
C LEU A 486 -16.96 -11.46 -5.90
N VAL A 487 -16.23 -10.35 -5.85
CA VAL A 487 -14.82 -10.29 -6.26
C VAL A 487 -13.92 -10.77 -5.12
N CYS A 488 -14.21 -10.39 -3.89
CA CYS A 488 -13.41 -10.72 -2.72
C CYS A 488 -13.50 -12.22 -2.36
N ALA A 489 -14.72 -12.75 -2.33
CA ALA A 489 -14.99 -14.11 -1.84
C ALA A 489 -14.13 -15.21 -2.51
N PRO A 490 -14.01 -15.31 -3.83
CA PRO A 490 -13.19 -16.36 -4.45
C PRO A 490 -11.70 -16.23 -4.12
N ILE A 491 -11.19 -15.02 -3.84
CA ILE A 491 -9.79 -14.78 -3.50
C ILE A 491 -9.49 -15.26 -2.08
N ILE A 492 -10.42 -15.02 -1.14
CA ILE A 492 -10.20 -15.31 0.28
C ILE A 492 -10.78 -16.66 0.72
N LEU A 493 -11.55 -17.34 -0.11
CA LEU A 493 -12.27 -18.57 0.25
C LEU A 493 -11.33 -19.67 0.78
N ILE A 494 -10.26 -19.98 0.06
CA ILE A 494 -9.29 -21.01 0.47
C ILE A 494 -8.51 -20.57 1.72
N PRO A 495 -7.92 -19.34 1.78
CA PRO A 495 -7.27 -18.86 3.00
C PRO A 495 -8.17 -18.89 4.24
N LEU A 496 -9.41 -18.42 4.15
CA LEU A 496 -10.34 -18.44 5.29
C LEU A 496 -10.80 -19.86 5.65
N TRP A 497 -10.94 -20.74 4.65
CA TRP A 497 -11.19 -22.15 4.94
C TRP A 497 -10.05 -22.77 5.76
N TYR A 498 -8.79 -22.48 5.38
CA TYR A 498 -7.62 -22.88 6.17
C TYR A 498 -7.69 -22.33 7.59
N GLN A 499 -7.99 -21.05 7.75
CA GLN A 499 -8.04 -20.36 9.03
C GLN A 499 -9.07 -20.98 9.99
N PHE A 500 -10.30 -21.20 9.52
CA PHE A 500 -11.42 -21.58 10.39
C PHE A 500 -11.70 -23.09 10.44
N VAL A 501 -11.31 -23.85 9.43
CA VAL A 501 -11.66 -25.26 9.27
C VAL A 501 -10.43 -26.15 9.02
N GLY A 502 -9.35 -25.59 8.52
CA GLY A 502 -8.12 -26.31 8.15
C GLY A 502 -7.39 -26.96 9.33
N PRO A 503 -6.24 -27.63 9.05
CA PRO A 503 -5.43 -28.25 10.10
C PRO A 503 -5.06 -27.23 11.18
N GLN A 504 -5.03 -27.64 12.44
CA GLN A 504 -4.67 -26.78 13.58
C GLN A 504 -5.47 -25.46 13.67
N SER A 505 -6.69 -25.41 13.12
CA SER A 505 -7.62 -24.30 13.37
C SER A 505 -8.18 -24.40 14.80
N TYR A 506 -8.53 -23.27 15.39
CA TYR A 506 -9.11 -23.15 16.72
C TYR A 506 -10.34 -22.21 16.70
N LYS A 507 -11.19 -22.30 17.74
CA LYS A 507 -12.45 -21.54 17.76
C LYS A 507 -12.29 -20.12 18.26
N SER A 508 -11.56 -19.90 19.34
CA SER A 508 -11.39 -18.60 19.97
C SER A 508 -10.16 -18.58 20.86
N VAL A 509 -9.48 -17.44 20.95
CA VAL A 509 -8.49 -17.19 22.00
C VAL A 509 -9.18 -16.37 23.07
N LEU A 510 -9.37 -16.94 24.26
CA LEU A 510 -10.05 -16.25 25.37
C LEU A 510 -9.10 -15.21 25.98
N HIS A 511 -9.33 -13.92 25.69
CA HIS A 511 -8.58 -12.81 26.31
C HIS A 511 -9.10 -12.40 27.69
N GLY A 512 -10.22 -12.98 28.13
CA GLY A 512 -10.94 -12.61 29.36
C GLY A 512 -11.76 -11.33 29.20
N ASP A 513 -12.63 -11.06 30.19
CA ASP A 513 -13.57 -9.90 30.19
C ASP A 513 -12.90 -8.58 30.62
N ASN A 514 -11.59 -8.49 30.67
CA ASN A 514 -10.86 -7.34 31.25
C ASN A 514 -9.90 -6.65 30.27
N ALA A 515 -10.07 -6.87 28.96
CA ALA A 515 -9.23 -6.27 27.90
C ALA A 515 -9.72 -4.87 27.46
N GLY A 516 -10.77 -4.36 28.07
CA GLY A 516 -11.33 -3.02 27.79
C GLY A 516 -10.50 -1.89 28.43
N ASN A 517 -10.56 -0.72 27.79
CA ASN A 517 -9.87 0.47 28.30
C ASN A 517 -10.56 1.08 29.52
N SER A 518 -9.78 1.56 30.48
CA SER A 518 -10.32 2.39 31.55
C SER A 518 -10.81 3.75 31.00
N PRO A 519 -11.94 4.30 31.48
CA PRO A 519 -12.36 5.66 31.12
C PRO A 519 -11.30 6.74 31.38
N LEU A 520 -10.43 6.55 32.40
CA LEU A 520 -9.31 7.47 32.70
C LEU A 520 -8.20 7.40 31.65
N ALA A 521 -8.06 6.29 30.91
CA ALA A 521 -7.08 6.18 29.85
C ALA A 521 -7.28 7.27 28.78
N LEU A 522 -8.54 7.64 28.46
CA LEU A 522 -8.87 8.70 27.48
C LEU A 522 -8.26 10.06 27.83
N LEU A 523 -8.07 10.35 29.11
CA LEU A 523 -7.54 11.61 29.61
C LEU A 523 -6.06 11.54 30.00
N SER A 524 -5.49 10.33 30.00
CA SER A 524 -4.10 10.04 30.37
C SER A 524 -3.16 10.09 29.16
N PHE A 525 -1.87 10.20 29.42
CA PHE A 525 -0.82 10.16 28.41
C PHE A 525 -0.21 8.76 28.37
N ALA A 526 0.07 8.28 27.17
CA ALA A 526 0.74 7.01 26.96
C ALA A 526 2.22 7.09 27.37
N GLU A 527 2.78 5.95 27.74
CA GLU A 527 4.19 5.83 28.16
C GLU A 527 5.17 6.36 27.12
N ARG A 528 4.85 6.18 25.81
CA ARG A 528 5.73 6.55 24.68
C ARG A 528 5.40 7.91 24.08
N SER A 529 4.76 8.78 24.82
CA SER A 529 4.51 10.18 24.43
C SER A 529 5.52 11.12 25.08
N LEU A 530 5.71 12.31 24.50
CA LEU A 530 6.64 13.32 25.00
C LEU A 530 6.37 13.70 26.46
N MET A 531 5.09 13.77 26.84
CA MET A 531 4.67 13.94 28.22
C MET A 531 4.22 12.59 28.80
N ALA A 532 5.13 11.62 28.74
CA ALA A 532 4.88 10.29 29.29
C ALA A 532 4.37 10.37 30.73
N GLY A 533 3.29 9.64 30.99
CA GLY A 533 2.81 9.41 32.33
C GLY A 533 3.72 8.46 33.10
N ASP A 534 3.41 8.27 34.38
CA ASP A 534 3.99 7.17 35.17
C ASP A 534 3.66 5.83 34.50
N GLU A 535 4.68 5.05 34.18
CA GLU A 535 4.60 3.73 33.51
C GLU A 535 3.67 2.79 34.27
N ILE A 536 3.80 2.72 35.60
CA ILE A 536 2.95 1.85 36.44
C ILE A 536 1.49 2.27 36.30
N ARG A 537 1.20 3.55 36.26
CA ARG A 537 -0.14 4.08 36.08
C ARG A 537 -0.68 3.81 34.69
N ALA A 538 0.13 4.02 33.64
CA ALA A 538 -0.28 3.75 32.27
C ALA A 538 -0.63 2.26 32.09
N ASN A 539 0.21 1.37 32.59
CA ASN A 539 0.00 -0.07 32.53
C ASN A 539 -1.21 -0.55 33.37
N SER A 540 -1.55 0.17 34.45
CA SER A 540 -2.78 -0.12 35.23
C SER A 540 -4.08 0.28 34.51
N LEU A 541 -4.04 1.11 33.50
CA LEU A 541 -5.18 1.60 32.72
C LEU A 541 -5.36 0.90 31.36
N SER A 542 -4.46 0.02 30.99
CA SER A 542 -4.45 -0.76 29.75
C SER A 542 -4.20 -2.24 30.03
N LEU A 543 -4.35 -3.10 29.00
CA LEU A 543 -4.08 -4.52 29.12
C LEU A 543 -2.58 -4.81 29.32
N ASN A 544 -1.74 -4.10 28.58
CA ASN A 544 -0.28 -4.18 28.63
C ASN A 544 0.34 -2.97 27.88
N PRO A 545 1.67 -2.78 27.87
CA PRO A 545 2.32 -1.66 27.19
C PRO A 545 2.06 -1.54 25.69
N THR A 546 1.77 -2.65 25.01
CA THR A 546 1.47 -2.62 23.56
C THR A 546 0.00 -2.40 23.22
N GLU A 547 -0.87 -2.31 24.25
CA GLU A 547 -2.32 -2.13 24.13
C GLU A 547 -2.81 -0.82 24.80
N GLN A 548 -2.00 0.24 24.78
CA GLN A 548 -2.37 1.57 25.26
C GLN A 548 -3.24 2.32 24.22
N ASN A 549 -4.44 1.80 23.95
CA ASN A 549 -5.28 2.15 22.80
C ASN A 549 -6.12 3.43 22.97
N ALA A 550 -6.30 3.94 24.19
CA ALA A 550 -7.23 5.03 24.48
C ALA A 550 -6.55 6.30 25.03
N PHE A 551 -5.23 6.38 25.01
CA PHE A 551 -4.45 7.44 25.67
C PHE A 551 -4.34 8.71 24.80
N TYR A 552 -5.46 9.42 24.64
CA TYR A 552 -5.52 10.66 23.84
C TYR A 552 -5.12 11.91 24.62
N GLY A 553 -5.03 11.83 25.95
CA GLY A 553 -4.70 12.96 26.81
C GLY A 553 -5.77 14.02 26.92
N TRP A 554 -5.95 14.56 28.12
CA TRP A 554 -6.99 15.56 28.40
C TRP A 554 -6.91 16.83 27.50
N PRO A 555 -5.70 17.33 27.06
CA PRO A 555 -5.66 18.52 26.21
C PRO A 555 -6.27 18.29 24.83
N LEU A 556 -6.01 17.11 24.20
CA LEU A 556 -6.63 16.77 22.91
C LEU A 556 -8.15 16.56 23.06
N VAL A 557 -8.59 15.91 24.14
CA VAL A 557 -10.02 15.71 24.39
C VAL A 557 -10.72 17.05 24.59
N ALA A 558 -10.14 17.97 25.36
CA ALA A 558 -10.65 19.32 25.55
C ALA A 558 -10.69 20.13 24.24
N LEU A 559 -9.62 20.04 23.44
CA LEU A 559 -9.57 20.67 22.12
C LEU A 559 -10.65 20.10 21.19
N ALA A 560 -10.82 18.79 21.14
CA ALA A 560 -11.84 18.13 20.32
C ALA A 560 -13.25 18.58 20.74
N PHE A 561 -13.51 18.67 22.03
CA PHE A 561 -14.78 19.23 22.56
C PHE A 561 -15.00 20.67 22.09
N ALA A 562 -14.00 21.55 22.24
CA ALA A 562 -14.06 22.93 21.77
C ALA A 562 -14.31 23.04 20.26
N ILE A 563 -13.65 22.21 19.45
CA ILE A 563 -13.85 22.13 18.00
C ILE A 563 -15.29 21.72 17.68
N VAL A 564 -15.80 20.69 18.34
CA VAL A 564 -17.18 20.20 18.14
C VAL A 564 -18.19 21.28 18.47
N VAL A 565 -18.06 21.96 19.61
CA VAL A 565 -18.94 23.06 20.02
C VAL A 565 -18.86 24.21 19.00
N ARG A 566 -17.66 24.61 18.59
CA ARG A 566 -17.46 25.76 17.69
C ARG A 566 -17.94 25.51 16.27
N LEU A 567 -17.85 24.23 15.80
CA LEU A 567 -18.24 23.80 14.46
C LEU A 567 -19.50 22.93 14.45
N TRP A 568 -20.35 23.05 15.49
CA TRP A 568 -21.55 22.20 15.69
C TRP A 568 -22.52 22.21 14.50
N GLU A 569 -22.58 23.30 13.74
CA GLU A 569 -23.47 23.41 12.57
C GLU A 569 -23.11 22.38 11.44
N HIS A 570 -21.90 21.88 11.43
CA HIS A 570 -21.44 20.99 10.36
C HIS A 570 -21.80 19.52 10.65
N ALA A 571 -22.61 18.90 9.78
CA ALA A 571 -22.99 17.49 9.89
C ALA A 571 -21.78 16.54 9.95
N LEU A 572 -20.70 16.85 9.22
CA LEU A 572 -19.46 16.06 9.25
C LEU A 572 -18.83 16.08 10.66
N VAL A 573 -18.79 17.23 11.32
CA VAL A 573 -18.22 17.37 12.67
C VAL A 573 -19.04 16.55 13.67
N LYS A 574 -20.37 16.65 13.62
CA LYS A 574 -21.28 15.85 14.47
C LYS A 574 -21.06 14.35 14.28
N ALA A 575 -20.96 13.92 13.02
CA ALA A 575 -20.75 12.50 12.70
C ALA A 575 -19.39 11.97 13.18
N LEU A 576 -18.30 12.74 13.00
CA LEU A 576 -16.98 12.39 13.51
C LEU A 576 -16.95 12.35 15.04
N ALA A 577 -17.56 13.33 15.70
CA ALA A 577 -17.66 13.36 17.15
C ALA A 577 -18.44 12.15 17.69
N PHE A 578 -19.61 11.84 17.11
CA PHE A 578 -20.37 10.65 17.48
C PHE A 578 -19.57 9.37 17.28
N THR A 579 -18.87 9.24 16.14
CA THR A 579 -18.03 8.07 15.84
C THR A 579 -16.95 7.89 16.90
N ALA A 580 -16.24 8.97 17.26
CA ALA A 580 -15.19 8.92 18.29
C ALA A 580 -15.76 8.57 19.67
N ILE A 581 -16.87 9.18 20.07
CA ILE A 581 -17.52 8.91 21.38
C ILE A 581 -18.02 7.45 21.44
N ALA A 582 -18.71 6.99 20.40
CA ALA A 582 -19.24 5.62 20.35
C ALA A 582 -18.11 4.59 20.38
N ALA A 583 -17.02 4.81 19.62
CA ALA A 583 -15.85 3.95 19.62
C ALA A 583 -15.16 3.94 20.99
N ALA A 584 -14.99 5.10 21.63
CA ALA A 584 -14.43 5.21 22.98
C ALA A 584 -15.25 4.42 24.01
N ILE A 585 -16.59 4.53 23.96
CA ILE A 585 -17.47 3.79 24.87
C ILE A 585 -17.41 2.28 24.59
N LEU A 586 -17.45 1.85 23.32
CA LEU A 586 -17.35 0.44 22.95
C LEU A 586 -16.00 -0.16 23.38
N SER A 587 -14.92 0.63 23.34
CA SER A 587 -13.58 0.17 23.72
C SER A 587 -13.41 -0.10 25.22
N MET A 588 -14.36 0.34 26.06
CA MET A 588 -14.33 0.07 27.49
C MET A 588 -14.72 -1.38 27.84
N GLY A 589 -15.11 -2.17 26.85
CA GLY A 589 -15.39 -3.58 27.00
C GLY A 589 -16.78 -3.91 27.54
N PRO A 590 -17.01 -5.20 27.92
CA PRO A 590 -18.30 -5.66 28.44
C PRO A 590 -18.56 -5.21 29.89
N LYS A 591 -17.51 -4.82 30.63
CA LYS A 591 -17.56 -4.43 32.04
C LYS A 591 -16.79 -3.11 32.21
N ILE A 592 -17.51 -2.01 32.37
CA ILE A 592 -16.92 -0.68 32.58
C ILE A 592 -16.70 -0.47 34.07
N ARG A 593 -15.45 -0.40 34.51
CA ARG A 593 -15.06 -0.07 35.86
C ARG A 593 -14.98 1.46 36.00
N ILE A 594 -15.81 2.05 36.89
CA ILE A 594 -15.73 3.49 37.15
C ILE A 594 -14.51 3.80 38.01
N PRO A 595 -13.62 4.67 37.55
CA PRO A 595 -12.42 5.06 38.28
C PRO A 595 -12.75 5.63 39.65
N LEU A 596 -11.91 5.36 40.64
CA LEU A 596 -12.02 5.79 42.04
C LEU A 596 -13.26 5.21 42.78
N THR A 597 -13.94 4.23 42.20
CA THR A 597 -15.02 3.49 42.82
C THR A 597 -14.87 1.98 42.56
N ASP A 598 -15.49 1.14 43.37
CA ASP A 598 -15.57 -0.29 43.12
C ASP A 598 -16.76 -0.67 42.22
N THR A 599 -17.43 0.33 41.66
CA THR A 599 -18.64 0.11 40.88
C THR A 599 -18.32 -0.34 39.46
N ILE A 600 -18.92 -1.44 39.03
CA ILE A 600 -18.82 -1.97 37.69
C ILE A 600 -20.17 -1.90 36.99
N TYR A 601 -20.23 -1.30 35.84
CA TYR A 601 -21.42 -1.22 34.99
C TYR A 601 -21.27 -2.14 33.75
N PRO A 602 -22.40 -2.69 33.25
CA PRO A 602 -22.37 -3.41 31.97
C PRO A 602 -22.05 -2.44 30.84
N GLY A 603 -21.03 -2.77 30.03
CA GLY A 603 -20.65 -2.01 28.87
C GLY A 603 -21.35 -2.49 27.59
N PRO A 604 -21.53 -1.63 26.57
CA PRO A 604 -22.23 -1.98 25.35
C PRO A 604 -21.53 -3.07 24.53
N TRP A 605 -20.24 -3.30 24.72
CA TRP A 605 -19.51 -4.41 24.09
C TRP A 605 -20.06 -5.79 24.49
N ALA A 606 -20.72 -5.93 25.64
CA ALA A 606 -21.37 -7.15 26.05
C ALA A 606 -22.39 -7.69 25.03
N LEU A 607 -22.95 -6.85 24.17
CA LEU A 607 -23.84 -7.22 23.08
C LEU A 607 -23.09 -7.93 21.92
N LEU A 608 -21.78 -7.72 21.81
CA LEU A 608 -20.94 -8.22 20.72
C LEU A 608 -19.96 -9.33 21.19
N ALA A 609 -19.48 -9.28 22.42
CA ALA A 609 -18.39 -10.10 22.96
C ALA A 609 -18.46 -11.61 22.64
N HIS A 610 -19.68 -12.17 22.61
CA HIS A 610 -19.90 -13.60 22.34
C HIS A 610 -20.46 -13.89 20.93
N LYS A 611 -20.34 -12.91 20.02
CA LYS A 611 -20.79 -13.10 18.64
C LYS A 611 -19.63 -13.54 17.76
N PRO A 612 -19.87 -14.36 16.73
CA PRO A 612 -18.83 -14.71 15.75
C PRO A 612 -18.10 -13.48 15.22
N LEU A 613 -16.81 -13.57 15.03
CA LEU A 613 -15.86 -12.53 14.67
C LEU A 613 -15.48 -11.55 15.79
N PHE A 614 -16.35 -11.32 16.78
CA PHE A 614 -16.08 -10.38 17.89
C PHE A 614 -15.48 -11.06 19.12
N GLU A 615 -15.65 -12.35 19.25
CA GLU A 615 -15.21 -13.15 20.42
C GLU A 615 -13.67 -13.20 20.59
N SER A 616 -12.91 -12.96 19.50
CA SER A 616 -11.43 -12.91 19.50
C SER A 616 -10.87 -11.50 19.43
N VAL A 617 -11.72 -10.47 19.40
CA VAL A 617 -11.29 -9.05 19.34
C VAL A 617 -10.93 -8.59 20.74
N ILE A 618 -9.77 -7.97 20.89
CA ILE A 618 -9.42 -7.21 22.09
C ILE A 618 -10.21 -5.89 22.05
N GLU A 619 -11.25 -5.77 22.87
CA GLU A 619 -12.19 -4.65 22.81
C GLU A 619 -11.54 -3.27 22.99
N GLY A 620 -10.43 -3.22 23.73
CA GLY A 620 -9.64 -1.99 23.91
C GLY A 620 -9.20 -1.36 22.60
N ARG A 621 -8.96 -2.17 21.57
CA ARG A 621 -8.52 -1.74 20.22
C ARG A 621 -9.56 -0.95 19.44
N VAL A 622 -10.84 -1.04 19.83
CA VAL A 622 -11.92 -0.22 19.22
C VAL A 622 -11.65 1.26 19.36
N ALA A 623 -10.92 1.70 20.41
CA ALA A 623 -10.48 3.08 20.58
C ALA A 623 -9.58 3.60 19.44
N MET A 624 -8.92 2.73 18.67
CA MET A 624 -8.13 3.14 17.50
C MET A 624 -8.96 3.90 16.44
N ILE A 625 -10.28 3.65 16.38
CA ILE A 625 -11.21 4.37 15.49
C ILE A 625 -11.25 5.87 15.84
N CYS A 626 -10.95 6.24 17.08
CA CYS A 626 -10.94 7.65 17.51
C CYS A 626 -9.80 8.44 16.83
N ALA A 627 -8.64 7.83 16.57
CA ALA A 627 -7.47 8.52 16.03
C ALA A 627 -7.73 9.22 14.68
N PRO A 628 -8.25 8.57 13.63
CA PRO A 628 -8.58 9.25 12.38
C PRO A 628 -9.77 10.23 12.53
N ALA A 629 -10.74 9.96 13.40
CA ALA A 629 -11.86 10.87 13.64
C ALA A 629 -11.37 12.18 14.28
N LEU A 630 -10.55 12.12 15.33
CA LEU A 630 -9.91 13.26 15.96
C LEU A 630 -8.97 13.99 15.00
N GLY A 631 -8.19 13.24 14.19
CA GLY A 631 -7.33 13.80 13.16
C GLY A 631 -8.10 14.66 12.14
N MET A 632 -9.24 14.17 11.68
CA MET A 632 -10.11 14.94 10.77
C MET A 632 -10.74 16.17 11.45
N LEU A 633 -11.15 16.08 12.71
CA LEU A 633 -11.65 17.22 13.48
C LEU A 633 -10.57 18.32 13.62
N VAL A 634 -9.35 17.94 13.98
CA VAL A 634 -8.23 18.87 14.10
C VAL A 634 -7.88 19.48 12.75
N ALA A 635 -7.88 18.70 11.66
CA ALA A 635 -7.67 19.22 10.31
C ALA A 635 -8.69 20.29 9.93
N LEU A 636 -9.97 20.05 10.20
CA LEU A 636 -11.04 21.04 9.96
C LEU A 636 -10.83 22.32 10.76
N ALA A 637 -10.43 22.20 12.03
CA ALA A 637 -10.13 23.35 12.88
C ALA A 637 -8.93 24.16 12.34
N VAL A 638 -7.82 23.50 11.99
CA VAL A 638 -6.64 24.16 11.43
C VAL A 638 -6.98 24.87 10.12
N GLU A 639 -7.76 24.24 9.23
CA GLU A 639 -8.20 24.90 7.98
C GLU A 639 -9.04 26.16 8.26
N ARG A 640 -9.95 26.11 9.23
CA ARG A 640 -10.78 27.26 9.60
C ARG A 640 -9.97 28.38 10.23
N LEU A 641 -9.04 28.03 11.12
CA LEU A 641 -8.13 29.01 11.73
C LEU A 641 -7.27 29.71 10.68
N ALA A 642 -6.70 28.96 9.74
CA ALA A 642 -5.89 29.52 8.67
C ALA A 642 -6.69 30.39 7.67
N ALA A 643 -8.00 30.23 7.59
CA ALA A 643 -8.89 31.06 6.79
C ALA A 643 -9.39 32.31 7.54
N THR A 644 -9.18 32.40 8.86
CA THR A 644 -9.61 33.51 9.71
C THR A 644 -8.74 34.75 9.45
N ARG A 645 -9.33 35.93 9.28
CA ARG A 645 -8.60 37.18 9.05
C ARG A 645 -8.12 37.85 10.34
N GLU A 646 -8.72 37.52 11.45
CA GLU A 646 -8.37 38.05 12.78
C GLU A 646 -7.15 37.32 13.32
N LEU A 647 -5.99 37.98 13.28
CA LEU A 647 -4.70 37.41 13.66
C LEU A 647 -4.68 36.89 15.09
N GLY A 648 -5.35 37.59 16.05
CA GLY A 648 -5.42 37.15 17.42
C GLY A 648 -6.08 35.79 17.57
N THR A 649 -7.25 35.59 16.98
CA THR A 649 -8.00 34.32 16.97
C THR A 649 -7.17 33.24 16.26
N GLN A 650 -6.49 33.57 15.17
CA GLN A 650 -5.63 32.63 14.44
C GLN A 650 -4.49 32.12 15.30
N TYR A 651 -3.72 33.05 15.94
CA TYR A 651 -2.58 32.65 16.77
C TYR A 651 -2.99 31.88 18.02
N VAL A 652 -4.03 32.34 18.73
CA VAL A 652 -4.55 31.65 19.92
C VAL A 652 -5.04 30.24 19.56
N GLY A 653 -5.79 30.11 18.46
CA GLY A 653 -6.29 28.81 18.02
C GLY A 653 -5.19 27.84 17.60
N LEU A 654 -4.18 28.30 16.84
CA LEU A 654 -3.01 27.49 16.46
C LEU A 654 -2.18 27.12 17.68
N LEU A 655 -1.97 28.02 18.62
CA LEU A 655 -1.30 27.72 19.89
C LEU A 655 -2.05 26.65 20.67
N ALA A 656 -3.38 26.73 20.77
CA ALA A 656 -4.19 25.70 21.42
C ALA A 656 -4.03 24.34 20.75
N VAL A 657 -4.00 24.28 19.40
CA VAL A 657 -3.72 23.05 18.66
C VAL A 657 -2.33 22.51 19.00
N CYS A 658 -1.29 23.37 18.98
CA CYS A 658 0.07 22.97 19.34
C CYS A 658 0.15 22.44 20.77
N LEU A 659 -0.43 23.13 21.74
CA LEU A 659 -0.43 22.71 23.15
C LEU A 659 -1.19 21.41 23.39
N ALA A 660 -2.21 21.13 22.58
CA ALA A 660 -2.96 19.88 22.69
C ALA A 660 -2.23 18.68 22.03
N LEU A 661 -1.48 18.91 20.96
CA LEU A 661 -0.78 17.84 20.23
C LEU A 661 0.66 17.59 20.71
N LEU A 662 1.35 18.62 21.18
CA LEU A 662 2.75 18.50 21.63
C LEU A 662 2.95 17.41 22.70
N PRO A 663 2.08 17.29 23.73
CA PRO A 663 2.20 16.23 24.73
C PRO A 663 2.14 14.81 24.13
N LEU A 664 1.48 14.65 22.99
CA LEU A 664 1.23 13.36 22.33
C LEU A 664 2.29 13.01 21.28
N VAL A 665 3.26 13.90 21.02
CA VAL A 665 4.34 13.61 20.09
C VAL A 665 5.05 12.34 20.56
N PRO A 666 5.20 11.32 19.68
CA PRO A 666 5.82 10.06 20.07
C PRO A 666 7.32 10.23 20.34
N ALA A 667 7.79 9.63 21.42
CA ALA A 667 9.20 9.43 21.67
C ALA A 667 9.70 8.26 20.80
N PRO A 668 10.98 8.25 20.39
CA PRO A 668 11.59 7.09 19.75
C PRO A 668 11.42 5.84 20.61
N LEU A 669 11.05 4.73 19.96
CA LEU A 669 10.87 3.45 20.65
C LEU A 669 12.20 2.99 21.23
N LYS A 670 12.18 2.61 22.51
CA LYS A 670 13.36 2.06 23.18
C LYS A 670 13.74 0.73 22.55
N ALA A 671 15.03 0.44 22.51
CA ALA A 671 15.56 -0.80 21.99
C ALA A 671 16.56 -1.38 22.99
N VAL A 672 16.54 -2.70 23.10
CA VAL A 672 17.46 -3.49 23.94
C VAL A 672 18.32 -4.38 23.06
N ASP A 673 19.48 -4.77 23.57
CA ASP A 673 20.38 -5.67 22.86
C ASP A 673 19.78 -7.07 22.78
N ARG A 674 19.94 -7.72 21.64
CA ARG A 674 19.53 -9.08 21.37
C ARG A 674 20.61 -10.05 21.86
N ALA A 675 20.24 -11.09 22.59
CA ALA A 675 21.17 -12.13 22.96
C ALA A 675 21.75 -12.81 21.71
N ALA A 676 23.05 -13.09 21.74
CA ALA A 676 23.73 -13.78 20.64
C ALA A 676 23.15 -15.19 20.47
N VAL A 677 22.94 -15.59 19.21
CA VAL A 677 22.55 -16.98 18.90
C VAL A 677 23.72 -17.90 19.18
N PRO A 678 23.55 -18.99 19.95
CA PRO A 678 24.62 -19.96 20.17
C PRO A 678 25.16 -20.53 18.85
N ALA A 679 26.47 -20.73 18.75
CA ALA A 679 27.17 -21.27 17.60
C ALA A 679 26.61 -22.65 17.18
N PHE A 680 26.10 -23.44 18.11
CA PHE A 680 25.40 -24.68 17.86
C PHE A 680 24.34 -24.60 16.76
N PHE A 681 23.62 -23.48 16.67
CA PHE A 681 22.59 -23.25 15.64
C PHE A 681 23.17 -22.62 14.36
N THR A 682 24.02 -21.58 14.50
CA THR A 682 24.55 -20.83 13.35
C THR A 682 25.54 -21.62 12.51
N ASP A 683 26.37 -22.43 13.15
CA ASP A 683 27.41 -23.24 12.52
C ASP A 683 26.89 -24.59 12.00
N GLY A 684 25.61 -24.88 12.31
CA GLY A 684 24.95 -26.08 11.86
C GLY A 684 25.32 -27.35 12.62
N THR A 685 25.96 -27.24 13.79
CA THR A 685 26.33 -28.40 14.65
C THR A 685 25.12 -29.26 15.02
N TYR A 686 23.93 -28.68 15.17
CA TYR A 686 22.67 -29.38 15.44
C TYR A 686 22.37 -30.50 14.43
N LYS A 687 22.85 -30.39 13.18
CA LYS A 687 22.62 -31.39 12.11
C LYS A 687 23.20 -32.75 12.41
N SER A 688 24.20 -32.82 13.28
CA SER A 688 24.79 -34.11 13.72
C SER A 688 23.94 -34.82 14.78
N TYR A 689 22.95 -34.12 15.35
CA TYR A 689 22.09 -34.63 16.44
C TYR A 689 20.65 -34.88 16.01
N VAL A 690 20.25 -34.52 14.81
CA VAL A 690 18.86 -34.65 14.34
C VAL A 690 18.83 -35.32 12.97
N ARG A 691 18.12 -36.43 12.86
CA ARG A 691 17.93 -37.17 11.60
C ARG A 691 16.69 -36.70 10.85
N ALA A 692 16.53 -37.18 9.62
CA ALA A 692 15.32 -36.88 8.84
C ALA A 692 14.07 -37.39 9.57
N GLY A 693 13.08 -36.50 9.72
CA GLY A 693 11.84 -36.80 10.42
C GLY A 693 11.85 -36.53 11.93
N GLU A 694 12.99 -36.23 12.52
CA GLU A 694 13.11 -35.89 13.95
C GLU A 694 13.05 -34.37 14.20
N SER A 695 12.90 -34.03 15.46
CA SER A 695 12.91 -32.65 15.94
C SER A 695 14.10 -32.36 16.86
N LEU A 696 14.57 -31.12 16.83
CA LEU A 696 15.42 -30.54 17.88
C LEU A 696 14.51 -29.91 18.93
N VAL A 697 14.70 -30.23 20.21
CA VAL A 697 13.84 -29.78 21.29
C VAL A 697 14.55 -28.77 22.19
N PRO A 698 14.43 -27.44 21.89
CA PRO A 698 14.85 -26.41 22.84
C PRO A 698 13.99 -26.51 24.12
N LEU A 699 14.66 -26.54 25.30
CA LEU A 699 14.01 -26.68 26.58
C LEU A 699 14.22 -25.46 27.47
N PRO A 700 13.17 -24.97 28.17
CA PRO A 700 11.78 -25.38 27.97
C PRO A 700 11.27 -25.08 26.58
N LEU A 701 10.16 -25.68 26.18
CA LEU A 701 9.56 -25.36 24.90
C LEU A 701 9.29 -23.85 24.81
N ALA A 702 9.53 -23.24 23.63
CA ALA A 702 9.23 -21.84 23.39
C ALA A 702 7.76 -21.55 23.69
N ASP A 703 7.53 -20.46 24.39
CA ASP A 703 6.21 -19.95 24.80
C ASP A 703 6.16 -18.40 24.69
N PRO A 704 5.03 -17.73 24.99
CA PRO A 704 4.93 -16.27 24.94
C PRO A 704 5.93 -15.50 25.80
N GLY A 705 6.44 -16.09 26.89
CA GLY A 705 7.45 -15.46 27.75
C GLY A 705 8.90 -15.81 27.37
N ALA A 706 9.09 -16.74 26.43
CA ALA A 706 10.40 -17.29 26.05
C ALA A 706 10.42 -17.78 24.61
N ALA A 707 10.45 -16.87 23.66
CA ALA A 707 10.35 -17.16 22.22
C ALA A 707 11.69 -17.09 21.48
N GLU A 708 12.83 -17.15 22.18
CA GLU A 708 14.18 -17.04 21.59
C GLU A 708 14.48 -18.16 20.59
N ALA A 709 13.90 -19.35 20.81
CA ALA A 709 14.09 -20.49 19.91
C ALA A 709 13.59 -20.25 18.49
N LEU A 710 12.63 -19.32 18.28
CA LEU A 710 12.21 -18.88 16.95
C LEU A 710 13.34 -18.15 16.23
N HIS A 711 14.06 -17.31 16.97
CA HIS A 711 15.22 -16.61 16.45
C HIS A 711 16.37 -17.56 16.10
N TRP A 712 16.64 -18.56 16.96
CA TRP A 712 17.65 -19.59 16.68
C TRP A 712 17.29 -20.38 15.42
N GLN A 713 16.01 -20.70 15.22
CA GLN A 713 15.54 -21.39 14.04
C GLN A 713 15.68 -20.53 12.77
N THR A 714 15.38 -19.23 12.85
CA THR A 714 15.60 -18.31 11.72
C THR A 714 17.09 -18.13 11.41
N ALA A 715 17.95 -18.04 12.42
CA ALA A 715 19.41 -17.96 12.27
C ALA A 715 20.00 -19.26 11.67
N ALA A 716 19.39 -20.41 11.98
CA ALA A 716 19.72 -21.72 11.40
C ALA A 716 19.05 -21.94 10.01
N HIS A 717 18.54 -20.87 9.34
CA HIS A 717 17.85 -20.94 8.06
C HIS A 717 16.69 -21.94 8.03
N LEU A 718 15.90 -22.00 9.12
CA LEU A 718 14.77 -22.94 9.31
C LEU A 718 15.17 -24.42 9.22
N GLY A 719 16.43 -24.74 9.51
CA GLY A 719 17.04 -26.06 9.25
C GLY A 719 16.63 -27.18 10.20
N PHE A 720 15.80 -26.95 11.20
CA PHE A 720 15.29 -27.97 12.12
C PHE A 720 13.81 -27.73 12.46
N LYS A 721 13.11 -28.79 12.86
CA LYS A 721 11.76 -28.74 13.41
C LYS A 721 11.81 -28.69 14.91
N MET A 722 10.86 -28.00 15.57
CA MET A 722 10.76 -27.96 17.04
C MET A 722 9.31 -28.14 17.50
N PRO A 723 9.09 -28.85 18.65
CA PRO A 723 7.72 -29.06 19.15
C PRO A 723 7.10 -27.82 19.78
N GLY A 724 7.91 -26.89 20.28
CA GLY A 724 7.44 -25.63 20.83
C GLY A 724 7.25 -24.58 19.75
N GLY A 725 6.92 -23.37 20.18
CA GLY A 725 6.78 -22.19 19.32
C GLY A 725 5.92 -21.10 19.95
N TYR A 726 5.90 -19.94 19.33
CA TYR A 726 4.96 -18.88 19.68
C TYR A 726 3.91 -18.75 18.58
N PHE A 727 2.76 -19.33 18.78
CA PHE A 727 1.63 -19.40 17.87
C PHE A 727 0.34 -19.70 18.64
N ASN A 728 -0.80 -19.47 18.01
CA ASN A 728 -2.09 -19.93 18.52
C ASN A 728 -2.43 -21.29 17.90
N GLY A 729 -2.75 -22.26 18.75
CA GLY A 729 -3.14 -23.59 18.32
C GLY A 729 -4.33 -24.12 19.12
N PRO A 730 -4.99 -25.20 18.65
CA PRO A 730 -6.15 -25.79 19.33
C PRO A 730 -5.73 -26.61 20.56
N TYR A 731 -6.54 -26.53 21.59
CA TYR A 731 -6.40 -27.35 22.79
C TYR A 731 -7.73 -28.03 23.19
N GLY A 732 -7.65 -29.30 23.57
CA GLY A 732 -8.77 -30.08 24.02
C GLY A 732 -9.79 -30.43 22.92
N ALA A 733 -10.84 -31.12 23.28
CA ALA A 733 -11.91 -31.59 22.37
C ALA A 733 -12.66 -30.40 21.71
N ASP A 734 -12.80 -29.30 22.44
CA ASP A 734 -13.50 -28.10 21.96
C ASP A 734 -12.62 -27.22 21.07
N ARG A 735 -11.35 -27.54 20.88
CA ARG A 735 -10.40 -26.79 20.06
C ARG A 735 -10.30 -25.31 20.46
N ILE A 736 -10.26 -25.02 21.75
CA ILE A 736 -10.08 -23.67 22.26
C ILE A 736 -8.65 -23.20 21.90
N GLY A 737 -8.48 -21.98 21.45
CA GLY A 737 -7.18 -21.41 21.12
C GLY A 737 -6.33 -21.21 22.39
N ILE A 738 -5.09 -21.71 22.34
CA ILE A 738 -4.07 -21.45 23.36
C ILE A 738 -2.80 -20.92 22.70
N TYR A 739 -1.98 -20.24 23.48
CA TYR A 739 -0.66 -19.78 23.02
C TYR A 739 0.36 -20.91 23.17
N GLY A 740 1.06 -21.24 22.05
CA GLY A 740 2.10 -22.27 21.98
C GLY A 740 1.55 -23.67 21.77
N ALA A 741 2.44 -24.66 21.96
CA ALA A 741 2.11 -26.08 21.83
C ALA A 741 1.19 -26.56 22.94
N SER A 742 0.41 -27.61 22.65
CA SER A 742 -0.44 -28.27 23.66
C SER A 742 0.38 -28.67 24.90
N PRO A 743 -0.06 -28.28 26.12
CA PRO A 743 0.67 -28.51 27.34
C PRO A 743 0.86 -30.02 27.60
N ARG A 744 2.08 -30.44 27.94
CA ARG A 744 2.44 -31.79 28.35
C ARG A 744 3.12 -31.75 29.71
N TYR A 745 3.18 -32.87 30.39
CA TYR A 745 3.76 -32.94 31.75
C TYR A 745 5.19 -32.43 31.79
N THR A 746 6.04 -32.89 30.87
CA THR A 746 7.45 -32.48 30.80
C THR A 746 7.61 -31.03 30.45
N SER A 747 6.88 -30.51 29.46
CA SER A 747 6.97 -29.11 29.06
C SER A 747 6.53 -28.15 30.18
N ASN A 748 5.41 -28.47 30.87
CA ASN A 748 4.92 -27.64 31.98
C ASN A 748 5.93 -27.61 33.14
N MET A 749 6.45 -28.75 33.53
CA MET A 749 7.41 -28.86 34.63
C MET A 749 8.70 -28.07 34.33
N LEU A 750 9.25 -28.19 33.12
CA LEU A 750 10.47 -27.47 32.74
C LEU A 750 10.21 -25.95 32.60
N ARG A 751 9.03 -25.54 32.14
CA ARG A 751 8.59 -24.16 32.15
C ARG A 751 8.55 -23.60 33.57
N ASP A 752 7.95 -24.31 34.50
CA ASP A 752 7.85 -23.91 35.89
C ASP A 752 9.26 -23.79 36.53
N VAL A 753 10.19 -24.72 36.23
CA VAL A 753 11.60 -24.64 36.67
C VAL A 753 12.26 -23.37 36.13
N ARG A 754 12.05 -23.02 34.87
CA ARG A 754 12.59 -21.79 34.29
C ARG A 754 12.12 -20.52 35.03
N TYR A 755 10.82 -20.41 35.29
CA TYR A 755 10.25 -19.19 35.86
C TYR A 755 10.42 -19.09 37.38
N THR A 756 10.39 -20.22 38.11
CA THR A 756 10.44 -20.21 39.54
C THR A 756 11.83 -20.55 40.14
N GLY A 757 12.69 -21.20 39.36
CA GLY A 757 13.98 -21.73 39.82
C GLY A 757 13.80 -22.91 40.77
N VAL A 758 12.61 -23.43 40.98
CA VAL A 758 12.33 -24.56 41.91
C VAL A 758 12.43 -25.89 41.17
N LEU A 759 13.37 -26.71 41.59
CA LEU A 759 13.55 -28.08 41.06
C LEU A 759 12.64 -29.06 41.79
N PRO A 760 11.66 -29.67 41.12
CA PRO A 760 10.80 -30.69 41.75
C PRO A 760 11.57 -32.00 42.01
N THR A 761 11.04 -32.87 42.85
CA THR A 761 11.56 -34.24 43.03
C THR A 761 11.23 -35.06 41.78
N ILE A 762 12.27 -35.41 41.01
CA ILE A 762 12.13 -36.19 39.77
C ILE A 762 12.38 -37.66 40.05
N GLY A 763 11.33 -38.47 40.02
CA GLY A 763 11.38 -39.92 40.19
C GLY A 763 11.02 -40.69 38.89
N LYS A 764 10.89 -42.00 38.98
CA LYS A 764 10.62 -42.89 37.83
C LYS A 764 9.37 -42.53 37.06
N ASN A 765 8.33 -42.01 37.71
CA ASN A 765 7.11 -41.56 37.04
C ASN A 765 7.37 -40.37 36.09
N TRP A 766 8.13 -39.37 36.54
CA TRP A 766 8.55 -38.26 35.70
C TRP A 766 9.41 -38.71 34.52
N GLN A 767 10.32 -39.65 34.72
CA GLN A 767 11.14 -40.23 33.65
C GLN A 767 10.29 -40.94 32.59
N ALA A 768 9.27 -41.70 33.03
CA ALA A 768 8.34 -42.38 32.11
C ALA A 768 7.51 -41.38 31.28
N GLN A 769 7.01 -40.32 31.92
CA GLN A 769 6.28 -39.26 31.22
C GLN A 769 7.19 -38.50 30.23
N ALA A 770 8.40 -38.17 30.65
CA ALA A 770 9.38 -37.50 29.77
C ALA A 770 9.71 -38.35 28.53
N LYS A 771 9.90 -39.67 28.74
CA LYS A 771 10.15 -40.61 27.63
C LYS A 771 8.96 -40.62 26.63
N ALA A 772 7.72 -40.61 27.13
CA ALA A 772 6.52 -40.55 26.31
C ALA A 772 6.42 -39.19 25.56
N ASP A 773 6.78 -38.06 26.20
CA ASP A 773 6.78 -36.75 25.60
C ASP A 773 7.87 -36.62 24.53
N PHE A 774 9.08 -37.13 24.76
CA PHE A 774 10.17 -37.13 23.78
C PHE A 774 9.82 -38.00 22.56
N ALA A 775 9.19 -39.16 22.78
CA ALA A 775 8.70 -40.00 21.69
C ALA A 775 7.62 -39.28 20.85
N TYR A 776 6.66 -38.62 21.51
CA TYR A 776 5.63 -37.83 20.82
C TYR A 776 6.23 -36.69 19.98
N TRP A 777 7.24 -36.02 20.52
CA TRP A 777 7.92 -34.91 19.77
C TRP A 777 8.87 -35.41 18.69
N HIS A 778 9.05 -36.75 18.55
CA HIS A 778 10.07 -37.33 17.67
C HIS A 778 11.44 -36.69 17.93
N ALA A 779 11.81 -36.57 19.19
CA ALA A 779 12.99 -35.83 19.60
C ALA A 779 14.29 -36.59 19.23
N GLY A 780 15.13 -36.05 18.39
CA GLY A 780 16.50 -36.54 18.14
C GLY A 780 17.46 -36.07 19.21
N ALA A 781 17.31 -34.80 19.63
CA ALA A 781 18.11 -34.23 20.71
C ALA A 781 17.33 -33.18 21.52
N LEU A 782 17.72 -33.03 22.78
CA LEU A 782 17.25 -31.97 23.67
C LEU A 782 18.37 -30.92 23.83
N VAL A 783 17.97 -29.65 23.91
CA VAL A 783 18.91 -28.55 24.04
C VAL A 783 18.48 -27.57 25.13
N VAL A 784 19.42 -27.20 26.02
CA VAL A 784 19.27 -26.11 26.98
C VAL A 784 20.32 -25.03 26.64
N ALA A 785 19.86 -23.91 26.13
CA ALA A 785 20.71 -22.72 25.90
C ALA A 785 20.80 -21.85 27.17
N PRO A 786 21.76 -20.93 27.26
CA PRO A 786 21.86 -19.97 28.36
C PRO A 786 20.57 -19.17 28.51
N GLN A 787 19.99 -19.20 29.70
CA GLN A 787 18.71 -18.57 30.03
C GLN A 787 18.51 -18.50 31.54
N PRO A 788 17.48 -17.79 32.06
CA PRO A 788 17.19 -17.81 33.49
C PRO A 788 17.04 -19.24 34.02
N ASN A 789 17.70 -19.54 35.17
CA ASN A 789 17.67 -20.85 35.84
C ASN A 789 18.18 -22.06 35.00
N ASP A 790 19.06 -21.82 34.02
CA ASP A 790 19.58 -22.86 33.12
C ASP A 790 20.33 -24.00 33.88
N ASP A 791 20.99 -23.71 35.01
CA ASP A 791 21.59 -24.70 35.90
C ASP A 791 20.57 -25.67 36.48
N LYS A 792 19.39 -25.16 36.86
CA LYS A 792 18.26 -25.97 37.37
C LYS A 792 17.61 -26.76 36.25
N LEU A 793 17.45 -26.12 35.10
CA LEU A 793 16.92 -26.77 33.89
C LEU A 793 17.83 -27.94 33.47
N ARG A 794 19.13 -27.70 33.39
CA ARG A 794 20.12 -28.77 33.13
C ARG A 794 19.94 -29.94 34.10
N THR A 795 19.94 -29.66 35.42
CA THR A 795 19.77 -30.68 36.46
C THR A 795 18.44 -31.43 36.28
N ALA A 796 17.35 -30.73 35.93
CA ALA A 796 16.06 -31.35 35.67
C ALA A 796 16.13 -32.34 34.50
N VAL A 797 16.71 -31.86 33.36
CA VAL A 797 16.83 -32.69 32.16
C VAL A 797 17.76 -33.87 32.37
N GLU A 798 18.89 -33.71 33.04
CA GLU A 798 19.78 -34.82 33.43
C GLU A 798 19.04 -35.93 34.22
N LYS A 799 18.20 -35.52 35.18
CA LYS A 799 17.36 -36.48 35.95
C LYS A 799 16.26 -37.11 35.10
N LEU A 800 15.65 -36.39 34.19
CA LEU A 800 14.62 -36.93 33.29
C LEU A 800 15.18 -37.93 32.28
N VAL A 801 16.33 -37.64 31.70
CA VAL A 801 16.99 -38.45 30.66
C VAL A 801 17.79 -39.61 31.32
N GLY A 802 18.28 -39.39 32.54
CA GLY A 802 19.11 -40.35 33.24
C GLY A 802 20.60 -40.33 32.86
N LYS A 803 21.06 -39.35 32.12
CA LYS A 803 22.45 -39.12 31.71
C LYS A 803 22.82 -37.66 31.72
N PRO A 804 24.12 -37.31 31.94
CA PRO A 804 24.56 -35.93 31.91
C PRO A 804 24.49 -35.34 30.49
N GLY A 805 24.23 -34.01 30.39
CA GLY A 805 24.36 -33.28 29.15
C GLY A 805 25.80 -33.04 28.73
N LYS A 806 26.03 -32.88 27.43
CA LYS A 806 27.33 -32.42 26.88
C LYS A 806 27.26 -30.94 26.56
N TRP A 807 28.26 -30.15 26.93
CA TRP A 807 28.36 -28.76 26.51
C TRP A 807 28.96 -28.70 25.11
N VAL A 808 28.21 -28.14 24.15
CA VAL A 808 28.61 -28.09 22.74
C VAL A 808 28.20 -26.75 22.16
N ASP A 809 29.16 -25.99 21.65
CA ASP A 809 28.98 -24.74 20.91
C ASP A 809 27.98 -23.75 21.54
N GLY A 810 28.07 -23.63 22.90
CA GLY A 810 27.28 -22.64 23.64
C GLY A 810 25.96 -23.15 24.18
N VAL A 811 25.67 -24.46 24.12
CA VAL A 811 24.45 -25.08 24.66
C VAL A 811 24.73 -26.41 25.33
N TRP A 812 23.85 -26.83 26.25
CA TRP A 812 23.82 -28.17 26.76
C TRP A 812 22.97 -29.06 25.83
N VAL A 813 23.52 -30.22 25.43
CA VAL A 813 22.88 -31.17 24.49
C VAL A 813 22.78 -32.56 25.09
N TRP A 814 21.63 -33.22 24.89
CA TRP A 814 21.39 -34.64 25.14
C TRP A 814 21.00 -35.30 23.82
N ASP A 815 21.91 -36.08 23.27
CA ASP A 815 21.66 -36.95 22.10
C ASP A 815 20.81 -38.15 22.53
N LEU A 816 19.60 -38.30 22.01
CA LEU A 816 18.68 -39.35 22.36
C LEU A 816 18.91 -40.65 21.59
N HIS A 817 19.80 -40.68 20.61
CA HIS A 817 20.21 -41.91 19.90
C HIS A 817 21.30 -42.67 20.66
N GLU A 818 22.07 -42.02 21.48
CA GLU A 818 23.09 -42.67 22.29
C GLU A 818 22.43 -43.41 23.48
N GLY A 819 22.22 -44.71 23.36
CA GLY A 819 21.73 -45.58 24.47
C GLY A 819 20.33 -46.17 24.30
N SER A 820 19.78 -46.14 23.05
CA SER A 820 18.60 -46.92 22.67
C SER A 820 18.95 -48.34 22.20
#